data_6167fb9aa1349fd044018bf2df56deb9
#
_entry.id   6167fb9aa1349fd044018bf2df56deb9
#
_cell.length_a   1.000
_cell.length_b   1.000
_cell.length_c   1.000
_cell.angle_alpha   90.00
_cell.angle_beta   90.00
_cell.angle_gamma   90.00
#
_symmetry.space_group_name_H-M   'P 1'
#
loop_
_entity.id
_entity.type
_entity.pdbx_description
1 polymer ?
#
loop_
_entity_poly.entity_id
_entity_poly.type
_entity_poly.pdbx_seq_one_letter_code
_entity_poly.pdbx_strand_id
1 'polypeptide(L)'
;MGNLAKGSPLIKKLIFFVSYLTRSAAHRSIYNKYRDIFTYFDAPLVGLTATPKDEIDKNTYEVFELENGVPTYGYDLAQAVKDGYLVDYVSVESKLKFIEQGIVYDELSEEDKEAYEETFEDEHGELPESIGSSALNTWIFNEDTIKQVLNILITNGIKIDYGQKLGKTIIFAKNHDHAEKILEIFNREYPHLPDYAKVIDNYMTYAQSAIDEFSDAKKMPQIAISVDMLDTGIDVPEVVNLVFFKKVMSKAKFWQMIGRGTRLCPGLLDGEDKQKFYIFDFCGNFEFFRMNKGKATANMIALQGAIFNLKFEISYKLQDVEYQVDRLIAYRKALVKQMSEKVQELPRDNFAVRQHLKYVDLYSSESNYNALTYEDTLIVREEVAPLILPDGDEASAVRFDALMYGIELAYLVGKKYSKARTDLHKKVAGIASVANIPEIKAQSDLINKILNTDYVDNAGINEFEEIREKLRDLMKYIPKGTVKYVTNFTDELLSTEWKESELENDELKNYKAKAEYYIRQHQDNIAIAKLRTNQPLTPTDVASLEEILWREVGTKQDYEHEFGAKPLGEFVREIVGLDMNVAKEAFSEYLTNTNLDSRQIYFVNQIVEYIVHNGMMKDLSVLQESPFTDQGSVVEIFTDLNVWMGIKKVIDTINANAVA
;
A
#
# COMPACT_ATOMS: atom_id res chain seq x y z
N MET A 1 5.54 -38.70 -8.29
CA MET A 1 4.58 -38.06 -9.23
C MET A 1 4.02 -38.97 -10.32
N GLY A 2 4.35 -40.25 -10.39
CA GLY A 2 3.94 -41.15 -11.48
C GLY A 2 2.52 -41.74 -11.44
N ASN A 3 1.80 -41.65 -10.31
CA ASN A 3 0.50 -42.33 -10.16
C ASN A 3 -0.72 -41.41 -9.97
N LEU A 4 -0.55 -40.12 -9.91
CA LEU A 4 -1.66 -39.14 -9.84
C LEU A 4 -2.19 -38.72 -11.23
N ALA A 5 -1.49 -39.08 -12.30
CA ALA A 5 -1.84 -38.68 -13.67
C ALA A 5 -3.02 -39.46 -14.30
N LYS A 6 -3.63 -40.42 -13.60
CA LYS A 6 -4.81 -41.18 -14.05
C LYS A 6 -6.10 -40.84 -13.29
N GLY A 7 -6.11 -39.69 -12.59
CA GLY A 7 -7.29 -39.16 -11.92
C GLY A 7 -8.31 -38.60 -12.90
N SER A 8 -9.57 -38.69 -12.51
CA SER A 8 -10.76 -38.38 -13.32
C SER A 8 -10.69 -36.99 -13.99
N PRO A 9 -11.43 -36.76 -15.09
CA PRO A 9 -11.51 -35.45 -15.77
C PRO A 9 -11.93 -34.29 -14.89
N LEU A 10 -12.59 -34.58 -13.74
CA LEU A 10 -12.98 -33.61 -12.73
C LEU A 10 -11.80 -32.97 -12.01
N ILE A 11 -10.75 -33.75 -11.65
CA ILE A 11 -9.57 -33.22 -10.95
C ILE A 11 -8.78 -32.26 -11.88
N LYS A 12 -8.65 -32.58 -13.17
CA LYS A 12 -8.04 -31.66 -14.15
C LYS A 12 -8.85 -30.37 -14.33
N LYS A 13 -10.18 -30.43 -14.26
CA LYS A 13 -11.04 -29.26 -14.30
C LYS A 13 -10.96 -28.43 -13.03
N LEU A 14 -10.78 -29.06 -11.86
CA LEU A 14 -10.66 -28.35 -10.57
C LEU A 14 -9.35 -27.56 -10.47
N ILE A 15 -8.22 -28.15 -10.87
CA ILE A 15 -6.91 -27.47 -10.92
C ILE A 15 -6.94 -26.28 -11.88
N PHE A 16 -7.58 -26.41 -13.04
CA PHE A 16 -7.75 -25.31 -14.01
C PHE A 16 -8.67 -24.22 -13.47
N PHE A 17 -9.66 -24.58 -12.66
CA PHE A 17 -10.63 -23.67 -12.07
C PHE A 17 -10.02 -22.82 -10.96
N VAL A 18 -9.15 -23.36 -10.11
CA VAL A 18 -8.45 -22.62 -9.05
C VAL A 18 -7.45 -21.62 -9.67
N SER A 19 -6.73 -21.98 -10.71
CA SER A 19 -5.86 -21.05 -11.46
C SER A 19 -6.68 -19.92 -12.12
N TYR A 20 -7.90 -20.19 -12.57
CA TYR A 20 -8.81 -19.19 -13.13
C TYR A 20 -9.42 -18.29 -12.05
N LEU A 21 -9.74 -18.83 -10.88
CA LEU A 21 -10.22 -18.06 -9.72
C LEU A 21 -9.18 -17.05 -9.22
N THR A 22 -7.92 -17.43 -9.15
CA THR A 22 -6.84 -16.50 -8.77
C THR A 22 -6.59 -15.42 -9.83
N ARG A 23 -6.87 -15.70 -11.10
CA ARG A 23 -6.84 -14.70 -12.18
C ARG A 23 -8.03 -13.73 -12.17
N SER A 24 -9.23 -14.23 -11.82
CA SER A 24 -10.48 -13.47 -11.92
C SER A 24 -10.99 -12.90 -10.58
N ALA A 25 -10.27 -13.10 -9.48
CA ALA A 25 -10.71 -12.72 -8.14
C ALA A 25 -10.84 -11.20 -7.90
N ALA A 26 -11.15 -10.43 -8.95
CA ALA A 26 -11.52 -9.03 -8.83
C ALA A 26 -12.91 -8.81 -8.21
N HIS A 27 -13.74 -9.84 -8.04
CA HIS A 27 -15.08 -9.73 -7.51
C HIS A 27 -15.34 -10.67 -6.33
N ARG A 28 -15.59 -10.08 -5.15
CA ARG A 28 -16.03 -10.73 -3.90
C ARG A 28 -17.19 -11.70 -4.11
N SER A 29 -18.14 -11.37 -5.00
CA SER A 29 -19.28 -12.22 -5.36
C SER A 29 -18.87 -13.54 -6.03
N ILE A 30 -17.75 -13.58 -6.73
CA ILE A 30 -17.24 -14.79 -7.39
C ILE A 30 -16.60 -15.72 -6.36
N TYR A 31 -15.80 -15.19 -5.44
CA TYR A 31 -15.14 -15.96 -4.38
C TYR A 31 -16.16 -16.69 -3.49
N ASN A 32 -17.14 -15.96 -2.94
CA ASN A 32 -18.18 -16.54 -2.10
C ASN A 32 -19.04 -17.58 -2.84
N LYS A 33 -19.27 -17.39 -4.15
CA LYS A 33 -20.06 -18.33 -4.97
C LYS A 33 -19.34 -19.66 -5.23
N TYR A 34 -18.01 -19.67 -5.19
CA TYR A 34 -17.22 -20.87 -5.45
C TYR A 34 -16.73 -21.57 -4.17
N ARG A 35 -16.84 -20.95 -3.01
CA ARG A 35 -16.51 -21.56 -1.71
C ARG A 35 -17.30 -22.84 -1.48
N ASP A 36 -18.58 -22.86 -1.84
CA ASP A 36 -19.44 -24.03 -1.72
C ASP A 36 -18.96 -25.23 -2.54
N ILE A 37 -18.22 -24.99 -3.62
CA ILE A 37 -17.62 -26.06 -4.43
C ILE A 37 -16.48 -26.74 -3.68
N PHE A 38 -15.65 -25.96 -2.95
CA PHE A 38 -14.54 -26.52 -2.17
C PHE A 38 -15.04 -27.34 -0.98
N THR A 39 -16.11 -26.91 -0.33
CA THR A 39 -16.73 -27.65 0.78
C THR A 39 -17.53 -28.88 0.33
N TYR A 40 -17.94 -28.93 -0.95
CA TYR A 40 -18.67 -30.06 -1.52
C TYR A 40 -17.79 -31.28 -1.80
N PHE A 41 -16.50 -31.05 -2.11
CA PHE A 41 -15.59 -32.13 -2.46
C PHE A 41 -14.64 -32.44 -1.29
N ASP A 42 -14.68 -33.68 -0.79
CA ASP A 42 -13.70 -34.21 0.18
C ASP A 42 -12.42 -34.61 -0.60
N ALA A 43 -11.61 -33.63 -0.98
CA ALA A 43 -10.40 -33.82 -1.76
C ALA A 43 -9.33 -32.77 -1.41
N PRO A 44 -8.04 -33.11 -1.46
CA PRO A 44 -6.97 -32.14 -1.26
C PRO A 44 -7.05 -30.98 -2.26
N LEU A 45 -7.02 -29.75 -1.78
CA LEU A 45 -7.00 -28.54 -2.59
C LEU A 45 -5.56 -28.14 -2.89
N VAL A 46 -5.19 -28.04 -4.18
CA VAL A 46 -3.86 -27.61 -4.62
C VAL A 46 -3.99 -26.41 -5.54
N GLY A 47 -3.31 -25.32 -5.21
CA GLY A 47 -3.28 -24.10 -6.00
C GLY A 47 -1.85 -23.68 -6.35
N LEU A 48 -1.68 -23.09 -7.54
CA LEU A 48 -0.44 -22.48 -7.98
C LEU A 48 -0.70 -21.01 -8.30
N THR A 49 0.10 -20.12 -7.74
CA THR A 49 0.06 -18.69 -8.03
C THR A 49 1.48 -18.12 -8.01
N ALA A 50 1.78 -17.23 -8.96
CA ALA A 50 3.04 -16.49 -8.95
C ALA A 50 3.00 -15.30 -7.97
N THR A 51 1.80 -14.85 -7.58
CA THR A 51 1.59 -13.68 -6.74
C THR A 51 0.40 -13.94 -5.82
N PRO A 52 0.62 -14.65 -4.70
CA PRO A 52 -0.43 -14.83 -3.71
C PRO A 52 -0.86 -13.48 -3.14
N LYS A 53 -2.15 -13.33 -2.88
CA LYS A 53 -2.73 -12.13 -2.26
C LYS A 53 -2.97 -12.40 -0.79
N ASP A 54 -2.62 -11.45 0.04
CA ASP A 54 -2.80 -11.42 1.48
C ASP A 54 -3.85 -10.37 1.93
N GLU A 55 -4.57 -9.77 0.96
CA GLU A 55 -5.64 -8.80 1.23
C GLU A 55 -6.81 -9.49 1.98
N ILE A 56 -7.40 -8.81 2.96
CA ILE A 56 -8.44 -9.36 3.86
C ILE A 56 -9.67 -9.89 3.10
N ASP A 57 -10.04 -9.24 2.00
CA ASP A 57 -11.19 -9.62 1.18
C ASP A 57 -10.83 -10.51 -0.02
N LYS A 58 -9.55 -10.80 -0.24
CA LYS A 58 -9.04 -11.56 -1.40
C LYS A 58 -7.82 -12.40 -1.02
N ASN A 59 -7.90 -13.09 0.12
CA ASN A 59 -6.77 -13.82 0.65
C ASN A 59 -6.62 -15.17 -0.02
N THR A 60 -5.54 -15.36 -0.79
CA THR A 60 -5.19 -16.63 -1.43
C THR A 60 -4.90 -17.72 -0.40
N TYR A 61 -4.27 -17.37 0.71
CA TYR A 61 -3.86 -18.33 1.75
C TYR A 61 -5.06 -18.88 2.51
N GLU A 62 -6.09 -18.04 2.78
CA GLU A 62 -7.34 -18.47 3.43
C GLU A 62 -8.06 -19.57 2.64
N VAL A 63 -8.03 -19.50 1.31
CA VAL A 63 -8.65 -20.53 0.44
C VAL A 63 -8.05 -21.91 0.68
N PHE A 64 -6.77 -21.96 1.02
CA PHE A 64 -6.01 -23.19 1.21
C PHE A 64 -5.82 -23.54 2.68
N GLU A 65 -6.49 -22.83 3.58
CA GLU A 65 -6.31 -22.96 5.05
C GLU A 65 -4.84 -22.80 5.47
N LEU A 66 -4.12 -21.91 4.75
CA LEU A 66 -2.73 -21.57 5.00
C LEU A 66 -2.66 -20.22 5.69
N GLU A 67 -1.56 -19.99 6.35
CA GLU A 67 -1.25 -18.71 6.93
C GLU A 67 -0.92 -17.65 5.87
N ASN A 68 -1.26 -16.39 6.18
CA ASN A 68 -0.93 -15.24 5.35
C ASN A 68 0.59 -15.12 5.16
N GLY A 69 1.02 -15.14 3.91
CA GLY A 69 2.42 -14.98 3.54
C GLY A 69 3.24 -16.27 3.56
N VAL A 70 2.66 -17.41 4.02
CA VAL A 70 3.39 -18.68 4.12
C VAL A 70 2.80 -19.74 3.17
N PRO A 71 3.29 -19.85 1.93
CA PRO A 71 2.86 -20.92 1.03
C PRO A 71 3.39 -22.28 1.51
N THR A 72 2.69 -23.36 1.17
CA THR A 72 3.19 -24.73 1.42
C THR A 72 4.54 -24.98 0.76
N TYR A 73 4.77 -24.38 -0.41
CA TYR A 73 6.03 -24.40 -1.13
C TYR A 73 6.21 -23.09 -1.90
N GLY A 74 7.35 -22.44 -1.75
CA GLY A 74 7.72 -21.22 -2.45
C GLY A 74 8.88 -21.51 -3.43
N TYR A 75 8.75 -21.01 -4.66
CA TYR A 75 9.80 -21.02 -5.68
C TYR A 75 9.82 -19.63 -6.31
N ASP A 76 10.68 -18.78 -5.81
CA ASP A 76 10.71 -17.38 -6.18
C ASP A 76 11.48 -17.08 -7.47
N LEU A 77 11.41 -15.82 -7.91
CA LEU A 77 12.08 -15.37 -9.11
C LEU A 77 13.61 -15.52 -9.03
N ALA A 78 14.19 -15.20 -7.85
CA ALA A 78 15.64 -15.29 -7.64
C ALA A 78 16.13 -16.73 -7.82
N GLN A 79 15.44 -17.68 -7.20
CA GLN A 79 15.77 -19.09 -7.33
C GLN A 79 15.57 -19.60 -8.77
N ALA A 80 14.50 -19.18 -9.43
CA ALA A 80 14.21 -19.56 -10.81
C ALA A 80 15.27 -19.03 -11.80
N VAL A 81 15.80 -17.84 -11.56
CA VAL A 81 16.92 -17.27 -12.34
C VAL A 81 18.21 -18.04 -12.06
N LYS A 82 18.51 -18.31 -10.78
CA LYS A 82 19.70 -19.09 -10.38
C LYS A 82 19.70 -20.50 -10.97
N ASP A 83 18.54 -21.13 -11.03
CA ASP A 83 18.36 -22.47 -11.60
C ASP A 83 18.33 -22.47 -13.15
N GLY A 84 18.36 -21.31 -13.79
CA GLY A 84 18.38 -21.14 -15.23
C GLY A 84 17.03 -21.38 -15.92
N TYR A 85 15.91 -21.29 -15.19
CA TYR A 85 14.56 -21.40 -15.77
C TYR A 85 13.99 -20.06 -16.20
N LEU A 86 14.52 -18.96 -15.70
CA LEU A 86 14.14 -17.59 -16.05
C LEU A 86 15.38 -16.73 -16.27
N VAL A 87 15.25 -15.63 -17.02
CA VAL A 87 16.32 -14.64 -17.21
C VAL A 87 16.18 -13.48 -16.26
N ASP A 88 17.31 -12.90 -15.90
CA ASP A 88 17.41 -11.74 -15.02
C ASP A 88 17.18 -10.42 -15.77
N TYR A 89 17.05 -9.31 -15.05
CA TYR A 89 16.82 -7.98 -15.62
C TYR A 89 17.90 -6.98 -15.23
N VAL A 90 17.94 -5.89 -16.00
CA VAL A 90 18.64 -4.65 -15.66
C VAL A 90 17.62 -3.54 -15.64
N SER A 91 17.55 -2.75 -14.57
CA SER A 91 16.70 -1.57 -14.51
C SER A 91 17.45 -0.33 -15.02
N VAL A 92 16.75 0.48 -15.81
CA VAL A 92 17.17 1.79 -16.31
C VAL A 92 16.24 2.81 -15.68
N GLU A 93 16.64 3.36 -14.54
CA GLU A 93 15.84 4.27 -13.73
C GLU A 93 16.11 5.70 -14.18
N SER A 94 15.13 6.31 -14.84
CA SER A 94 15.24 7.67 -15.38
C SER A 94 14.25 8.60 -14.69
N LYS A 95 14.72 9.77 -14.26
CA LYS A 95 13.91 10.81 -13.60
C LYS A 95 13.74 11.98 -14.57
N LEU A 96 12.50 12.27 -14.95
CA LEU A 96 12.10 13.43 -15.70
C LEU A 96 11.45 14.45 -14.77
N LYS A 97 11.82 15.73 -14.90
CA LYS A 97 11.46 16.79 -13.96
C LYS A 97 9.95 16.89 -13.75
N PHE A 98 9.18 16.89 -14.83
CA PHE A 98 7.74 17.04 -14.73
C PHE A 98 7.05 15.82 -14.10
N ILE A 99 7.59 14.60 -14.31
CA ILE A 99 7.05 13.39 -13.68
C ILE A 99 7.34 13.38 -12.17
N GLU A 100 8.50 13.88 -11.75
CA GLU A 100 8.92 13.90 -10.35
C GLU A 100 8.28 15.06 -9.56
N GLN A 101 8.35 16.27 -10.12
CA GLN A 101 8.04 17.52 -9.40
C GLN A 101 6.73 18.16 -9.85
N GLY A 102 6.21 17.81 -11.04
CA GLY A 102 5.14 18.54 -11.71
C GLY A 102 5.66 19.71 -12.54
N ILE A 103 4.74 20.53 -13.03
CA ILE A 103 5.05 21.73 -13.83
C ILE A 103 4.89 22.94 -12.91
N VAL A 104 5.97 23.70 -12.71
CA VAL A 104 5.99 24.94 -11.92
C VAL A 104 6.17 26.11 -12.88
N TYR A 105 5.22 27.06 -12.89
CA TYR A 105 5.21 28.18 -13.84
C TYR A 105 6.51 28.97 -13.84
N ASP A 106 7.00 29.36 -12.67
CA ASP A 106 8.23 30.17 -12.54
C ASP A 106 9.50 29.49 -13.07
N GLU A 107 9.49 28.16 -13.18
CA GLU A 107 10.63 27.36 -13.63
C GLU A 107 10.59 27.06 -15.14
N LEU A 108 9.52 27.46 -15.84
CA LEU A 108 9.40 27.31 -17.29
C LEU A 108 10.27 28.33 -18.04
N SER A 109 10.65 28.00 -19.27
CA SER A 109 11.23 28.95 -20.20
C SER A 109 10.22 30.05 -20.55
N GLU A 110 10.67 31.20 -21.01
CA GLU A 110 9.74 32.28 -21.40
C GLU A 110 8.76 31.86 -22.52
N GLU A 111 9.21 31.01 -23.46
CA GLU A 111 8.36 30.45 -24.51
C GLU A 111 7.30 29.49 -23.94
N ASP A 112 7.72 28.63 -22.97
CA ASP A 112 6.81 27.69 -22.29
C ASP A 112 5.83 28.43 -21.35
N LYS A 113 6.22 29.58 -20.77
CA LYS A 113 5.33 30.41 -19.95
C LYS A 113 4.20 31.03 -20.83
N GLU A 114 4.51 31.55 -22.00
CA GLU A 114 3.49 32.04 -22.91
C GLU A 114 2.48 30.93 -23.27
N ALA A 115 2.97 29.75 -23.61
CA ALA A 115 2.11 28.60 -23.91
C ALA A 115 1.33 28.09 -22.67
N TYR A 116 1.89 28.22 -21.47
CA TYR A 116 1.23 27.89 -20.21
C TYR A 116 0.08 28.85 -19.92
N GLU A 117 0.30 30.17 -20.09
CA GLU A 117 -0.71 31.20 -19.93
C GLU A 117 -1.88 30.98 -20.91
N GLU A 118 -1.58 30.79 -22.22
CA GLU A 118 -2.61 30.49 -23.23
C GLU A 118 -3.43 29.23 -22.90
N THR A 119 -2.83 28.26 -22.22
CA THR A 119 -3.49 26.97 -21.94
C THR A 119 -4.29 26.95 -20.63
N PHE A 120 -3.83 27.67 -19.61
CA PHE A 120 -4.32 27.52 -18.24
C PHE A 120 -4.87 28.80 -17.61
N GLU A 121 -4.77 29.96 -18.27
CA GLU A 121 -5.42 31.20 -17.82
C GLU A 121 -6.94 31.04 -17.82
N ASP A 122 -7.59 31.35 -16.70
CA ASP A 122 -9.03 31.27 -16.57
C ASP A 122 -9.73 32.55 -17.08
N GLU A 123 -11.07 32.56 -17.07
CA GLU A 123 -11.88 33.70 -17.51
C GLU A 123 -11.65 34.98 -16.66
N HIS A 124 -10.97 34.88 -15.55
CA HIS A 124 -10.64 35.97 -14.62
C HIS A 124 -9.18 36.42 -14.71
N GLY A 125 -8.36 35.77 -15.57
CA GLY A 125 -6.94 36.04 -15.71
C GLY A 125 -6.10 35.40 -14.56
N GLU A 126 -6.65 34.40 -13.84
CA GLU A 126 -5.90 33.67 -12.82
C GLU A 126 -5.20 32.46 -13.42
N LEU A 127 -3.93 32.29 -13.07
CA LEU A 127 -3.08 31.18 -13.50
C LEU A 127 -2.73 30.28 -12.32
N PRO A 128 -2.75 28.95 -12.45
CA PRO A 128 -2.22 28.08 -11.43
C PRO A 128 -0.69 28.24 -11.33
N GLU A 129 -0.17 28.49 -10.12
CA GLU A 129 1.28 28.61 -9.88
C GLU A 129 2.03 27.31 -10.21
N SER A 130 1.36 26.17 -10.06
CA SER A 130 1.92 24.86 -10.37
C SER A 130 0.87 23.80 -10.68
N ILE A 131 1.25 22.80 -11.46
CA ILE A 131 0.46 21.62 -11.78
C ILE A 131 1.20 20.40 -11.24
N GLY A 132 0.61 19.74 -10.25
CA GLY A 132 1.25 18.61 -9.58
C GLY A 132 1.51 17.41 -10.52
N SER A 133 2.57 16.65 -10.26
CA SER A 133 2.98 15.47 -11.05
C SER A 133 1.87 14.42 -11.24
N SER A 134 0.88 14.35 -10.35
CA SER A 134 -0.27 13.44 -10.48
C SER A 134 -1.18 13.75 -11.65
N ALA A 135 -1.15 14.98 -12.19
CA ALA A 135 -1.91 15.43 -13.36
C ALA A 135 -1.31 14.88 -14.66
N LEU A 136 0.02 14.76 -14.72
CA LEU A 136 0.73 14.25 -15.89
C LEU A 136 0.29 12.81 -16.20
N ASN A 137 0.15 12.56 -17.50
CA ASN A 137 -0.33 11.28 -18.03
C ASN A 137 -1.74 10.88 -17.54
N THR A 138 -2.44 11.78 -16.81
CA THR A 138 -3.83 11.59 -16.37
C THR A 138 -4.77 12.45 -17.18
N TRP A 139 -4.52 13.75 -17.24
CA TRP A 139 -5.30 14.74 -17.99
C TRP A 139 -4.42 15.84 -18.64
N ILE A 140 -3.13 15.89 -18.29
CA ILE A 140 -2.11 16.66 -19.01
C ILE A 140 -1.16 15.67 -19.67
N PHE A 141 -0.97 15.82 -20.98
CA PHE A 141 -0.06 15.02 -21.77
C PHE A 141 1.00 15.94 -22.35
N ASN A 142 2.19 15.96 -21.75
CA ASN A 142 3.30 16.75 -22.26
C ASN A 142 4.05 15.99 -23.35
N GLU A 143 4.04 16.51 -24.56
CA GLU A 143 4.61 15.83 -25.72
C GLU A 143 6.11 15.63 -25.62
N ASP A 144 6.85 16.62 -25.09
CA ASP A 144 8.30 16.50 -24.93
C ASP A 144 8.68 15.42 -23.92
N THR A 145 7.97 15.31 -22.80
CA THR A 145 8.13 14.20 -21.83
C THR A 145 8.00 12.84 -22.52
N ILE A 146 6.94 12.67 -23.35
CA ILE A 146 6.70 11.39 -24.06
C ILE A 146 7.80 11.14 -25.11
N LYS A 147 8.23 12.18 -25.84
CA LYS A 147 9.36 12.07 -26.80
C LYS A 147 10.65 11.60 -26.12
N GLN A 148 10.98 12.18 -24.96
CA GLN A 148 12.17 11.80 -24.22
C GLN A 148 12.12 10.34 -23.78
N VAL A 149 10.97 9.86 -23.25
CA VAL A 149 10.76 8.45 -22.91
C VAL A 149 10.96 7.53 -24.10
N LEU A 150 10.36 7.87 -25.25
CA LEU A 150 10.52 7.09 -26.47
C LEU A 150 11.95 7.11 -27.00
N ASN A 151 12.63 8.25 -26.95
CA ASN A 151 14.01 8.38 -27.39
C ASN A 151 14.97 7.55 -26.51
N ILE A 152 14.79 7.56 -25.19
CA ILE A 152 15.56 6.74 -24.25
C ILE A 152 15.36 5.25 -24.56
N LEU A 153 14.12 4.81 -24.79
CA LEU A 153 13.82 3.43 -25.18
C LEU A 153 14.45 3.03 -26.49
N ILE A 154 14.25 3.81 -27.57
CA ILE A 154 14.76 3.48 -28.92
C ILE A 154 16.28 3.48 -28.95
N THR A 155 16.92 4.37 -28.19
CA THR A 155 18.38 4.49 -28.11
C THR A 155 18.99 3.34 -27.33
N ASN A 156 18.45 3.03 -26.14
CA ASN A 156 19.08 2.16 -25.15
C ASN A 156 18.45 0.76 -25.06
N GLY A 157 17.27 0.55 -25.65
CA GLY A 157 16.58 -0.74 -25.61
C GLY A 157 17.37 -1.86 -26.31
N ILE A 158 17.19 -3.09 -25.83
CA ILE A 158 17.78 -4.28 -26.45
C ILE A 158 17.25 -4.40 -27.87
N LYS A 159 18.17 -4.55 -28.81
CA LYS A 159 17.91 -4.68 -30.25
C LYS A 159 18.22 -6.09 -30.72
N ILE A 160 17.52 -6.51 -31.76
CA ILE A 160 17.68 -7.78 -32.47
C ILE A 160 18.02 -7.47 -33.94
N ASP A 161 18.19 -8.50 -34.74
CA ASP A 161 18.52 -8.36 -36.19
C ASP A 161 19.78 -7.52 -36.41
N TYR A 162 20.86 -7.84 -35.69
CA TYR A 162 22.17 -7.16 -35.75
C TYR A 162 22.05 -5.63 -35.38
N GLY A 163 21.18 -5.34 -34.41
CA GLY A 163 20.97 -3.98 -33.91
C GLY A 163 20.04 -3.12 -34.76
N GLN A 164 19.44 -3.66 -35.81
CA GLN A 164 18.58 -2.91 -36.74
C GLN A 164 17.14 -2.77 -36.23
N LYS A 165 16.69 -3.68 -35.36
CA LYS A 165 15.29 -3.72 -34.88
C LYS A 165 15.25 -3.75 -33.38
N LEU A 166 14.40 -2.91 -32.76
CA LEU A 166 14.14 -2.99 -31.34
C LEU A 166 13.50 -4.36 -31.02
N GLY A 167 13.95 -5.04 -29.98
CA GLY A 167 13.33 -6.26 -29.51
C GLY A 167 11.88 -6.04 -29.03
N LYS A 168 11.07 -7.08 -28.95
CA LYS A 168 9.68 -6.96 -28.47
C LYS A 168 9.63 -6.19 -27.15
N THR A 169 8.79 -5.18 -27.11
CA THR A 169 8.72 -4.18 -26.04
C THR A 169 7.28 -4.01 -25.56
N ILE A 170 7.09 -3.90 -24.24
CA ILE A 170 5.81 -3.53 -23.65
C ILE A 170 5.96 -2.17 -22.94
N ILE A 171 5.14 -1.19 -23.33
CA ILE A 171 5.03 0.09 -22.62
C ILE A 171 3.75 0.07 -21.79
N PHE A 172 3.89 0.20 -20.48
CA PHE A 172 2.76 0.26 -19.54
C PHE A 172 2.32 1.70 -19.37
N ALA A 173 1.21 2.07 -20.00
CA ALA A 173 0.62 3.39 -19.94
C ALA A 173 -0.37 3.52 -18.75
N LYS A 174 -0.64 4.77 -18.32
CA LYS A 174 -1.48 5.06 -17.16
C LYS A 174 -2.97 4.85 -17.44
N ASN A 175 -3.43 5.26 -18.60
CA ASN A 175 -4.80 5.12 -19.07
C ASN A 175 -4.84 5.05 -20.61
N HIS A 176 -6.03 4.85 -21.19
CA HIS A 176 -6.22 4.76 -22.64
C HIS A 176 -5.73 5.98 -23.39
N ASP A 177 -6.09 7.19 -22.94
CA ASP A 177 -5.68 8.43 -23.58
C ASP A 177 -4.16 8.61 -23.61
N HIS A 178 -3.49 8.21 -22.52
CA HIS A 178 -2.03 8.21 -22.47
C HIS A 178 -1.44 7.22 -23.47
N ALA A 179 -2.04 6.03 -23.60
CA ALA A 179 -1.59 5.02 -24.58
C ALA A 179 -1.73 5.52 -26.02
N GLU A 180 -2.87 6.13 -26.34
CA GLU A 180 -3.12 6.73 -27.67
C GLU A 180 -2.17 7.91 -27.94
N LYS A 181 -1.88 8.75 -26.95
CA LYS A 181 -0.95 9.87 -27.11
C LYS A 181 0.50 9.37 -27.33
N ILE A 182 0.92 8.31 -26.63
CA ILE A 182 2.23 7.69 -26.88
C ILE A 182 2.30 7.17 -28.31
N LEU A 183 1.25 6.49 -28.81
CA LEU A 183 1.20 5.97 -30.17
C LEU A 183 1.23 7.10 -31.21
N GLU A 184 0.44 8.17 -31.02
CA GLU A 184 0.43 9.34 -31.89
C GLU A 184 1.82 9.96 -32.02
N ILE A 185 2.49 10.20 -30.89
CA ILE A 185 3.83 10.81 -30.86
C ILE A 185 4.84 9.84 -31.49
N PHE A 186 4.77 8.54 -31.19
CA PHE A 186 5.64 7.53 -31.79
C PHE A 186 5.56 7.58 -33.33
N ASN A 187 4.34 7.54 -33.89
CA ASN A 187 4.14 7.57 -35.34
C ASN A 187 4.64 8.89 -35.98
N ARG A 188 4.56 10.00 -35.26
CA ARG A 188 5.05 11.30 -35.73
C ARG A 188 6.58 11.39 -35.71
N GLU A 189 7.22 10.93 -34.62
CA GLU A 189 8.67 11.03 -34.46
C GLU A 189 9.42 9.92 -35.24
N TYR A 190 8.77 8.77 -35.49
CA TYR A 190 9.35 7.62 -36.19
C TYR A 190 8.53 7.19 -37.41
N PRO A 191 8.26 8.08 -38.38
CA PRO A 191 7.38 7.81 -39.55
C PRO A 191 7.92 6.72 -40.47
N HIS A 192 9.21 6.36 -40.35
CA HIS A 192 9.86 5.29 -41.10
C HIS A 192 9.60 3.88 -40.49
N LEU A 193 8.90 3.78 -39.37
CA LEU A 193 8.53 2.55 -38.68
C LEU A 193 7.00 2.36 -38.65
N PRO A 194 6.35 2.12 -39.80
CA PRO A 194 4.90 1.95 -39.85
C PRO A 194 4.49 0.65 -39.13
N ASP A 195 3.34 0.69 -38.44
CA ASP A 195 2.77 -0.45 -37.68
C ASP A 195 3.69 -1.01 -36.57
N TYR A 196 4.76 -0.30 -36.25
CA TYR A 196 5.76 -0.74 -35.29
C TYR A 196 5.26 -0.75 -33.84
N ALA A 197 4.41 0.21 -33.52
CA ALA A 197 3.75 0.33 -32.22
C ALA A 197 2.22 0.20 -32.36
N LYS A 198 1.57 -0.40 -31.36
CA LYS A 198 0.11 -0.58 -31.30
C LYS A 198 -0.38 -0.48 -29.87
N VAL A 199 -1.51 0.21 -29.66
CA VAL A 199 -2.21 0.19 -28.37
C VAL A 199 -2.93 -1.16 -28.25
N ILE A 200 -2.78 -1.81 -27.09
CA ILE A 200 -3.47 -3.06 -26.75
C ILE A 200 -4.10 -2.91 -25.38
N ASP A 201 -5.39 -2.61 -25.36
CA ASP A 201 -6.14 -2.41 -24.14
C ASP A 201 -7.61 -2.89 -24.24
N ASN A 202 -8.37 -2.71 -23.15
CA ASN A 202 -9.75 -3.18 -23.04
C ASN A 202 -10.77 -2.41 -23.93
N TYR A 203 -10.37 -1.31 -24.56
CA TYR A 203 -11.22 -0.51 -25.46
C TYR A 203 -11.19 -1.05 -26.89
N MET A 204 -10.26 -1.96 -27.21
CA MET A 204 -10.17 -2.57 -28.53
C MET A 204 -11.25 -3.63 -28.76
N THR A 205 -11.91 -3.58 -29.92
CA THR A 205 -12.92 -4.57 -30.33
C THR A 205 -12.34 -5.97 -30.53
N TYR A 206 -11.06 -6.08 -30.92
CA TYR A 206 -10.36 -7.34 -31.22
C TYR A 206 -9.03 -7.46 -30.43
N ALA A 207 -9.09 -7.16 -29.14
CA ALA A 207 -7.89 -7.15 -28.29
C ALA A 207 -7.15 -8.50 -28.28
N GLN A 208 -7.85 -9.63 -28.31
CA GLN A 208 -7.23 -10.95 -28.36
C GLN A 208 -6.41 -11.16 -29.64
N SER A 209 -6.92 -10.73 -30.80
CA SER A 209 -6.18 -10.81 -32.08
C SER A 209 -4.90 -9.97 -32.04
N ALA A 210 -4.96 -8.78 -31.42
CA ALA A 210 -3.79 -7.94 -31.28
C ALA A 210 -2.73 -8.55 -30.32
N ILE A 211 -3.18 -9.24 -29.28
CA ILE A 211 -2.29 -10.02 -28.39
C ILE A 211 -1.64 -11.18 -29.15
N ASP A 212 -2.42 -11.91 -29.95
CA ASP A 212 -1.93 -13.03 -30.74
C ASP A 212 -0.93 -12.57 -31.80
N GLU A 213 -1.17 -11.41 -32.45
CA GLU A 213 -0.22 -10.78 -33.38
C GLU A 213 1.07 -10.36 -32.66
N PHE A 214 0.96 -9.70 -31.50
CA PHE A 214 2.13 -9.33 -30.69
C PHE A 214 2.92 -10.54 -30.21
N SER A 215 2.22 -11.64 -29.90
CA SER A 215 2.84 -12.88 -29.43
C SER A 215 3.56 -13.68 -30.53
N ASP A 216 3.36 -13.34 -31.80
CA ASP A 216 4.08 -13.94 -32.91
C ASP A 216 5.41 -13.19 -33.15
N ALA A 217 6.53 -13.86 -32.96
CA ALA A 217 7.87 -13.30 -33.14
C ALA A 217 8.11 -12.65 -34.51
N LYS A 218 7.39 -13.11 -35.55
CA LYS A 218 7.57 -12.66 -36.94
C LYS A 218 6.63 -11.55 -37.36
N LYS A 219 5.64 -11.20 -36.51
CA LYS A 219 4.63 -10.19 -36.82
C LYS A 219 4.89 -8.88 -36.09
N MET A 220 4.36 -7.79 -36.67
CA MET A 220 4.18 -6.53 -35.97
C MET A 220 2.96 -6.62 -35.06
N PRO A 221 2.87 -5.83 -34.03
CA PRO A 221 3.76 -4.74 -33.66
C PRO A 221 5.02 -5.23 -32.92
N GLN A 222 6.06 -4.37 -32.92
CA GLN A 222 7.26 -4.58 -32.12
C GLN A 222 7.09 -3.98 -30.73
N ILE A 223 6.31 -2.91 -30.61
CA ILE A 223 5.98 -2.22 -29.36
C ILE A 223 4.48 -2.39 -29.08
N ALA A 224 4.13 -3.02 -27.97
CA ALA A 224 2.78 -3.05 -27.44
C ALA A 224 2.63 -1.97 -26.36
N ILE A 225 1.71 -1.03 -26.53
CA ILE A 225 1.39 -0.01 -25.53
C ILE A 225 0.13 -0.45 -24.81
N SER A 226 0.22 -0.75 -23.52
CA SER A 226 -0.88 -1.36 -22.77
C SER A 226 -1.18 -0.63 -21.46
N VAL A 227 -2.45 -0.61 -21.10
CA VAL A 227 -2.88 -0.04 -19.81
C VAL A 227 -2.85 -1.12 -18.72
N ASP A 228 -3.60 -2.20 -18.88
CA ASP A 228 -3.72 -3.29 -17.89
C ASP A 228 -3.76 -4.70 -18.52
N MET A 229 -4.04 -4.83 -19.81
CA MET A 229 -4.27 -6.14 -20.44
C MET A 229 -3.02 -7.02 -20.49
N LEU A 230 -1.86 -6.42 -20.71
CA LEU A 230 -0.59 -7.14 -20.80
C LEU A 230 0.13 -7.29 -19.46
N ASP A 231 -0.41 -6.73 -18.38
CA ASP A 231 0.15 -6.88 -17.04
C ASP A 231 0.16 -8.36 -16.62
N THR A 232 -0.86 -9.11 -17.07
CA THR A 232 -1.03 -10.55 -16.75
C THR A 232 -1.46 -11.34 -17.98
N GLY A 233 -1.20 -12.64 -17.99
CA GLY A 233 -1.87 -13.60 -18.90
C GLY A 233 -1.28 -13.79 -20.29
N ILE A 234 -0.23 -13.08 -20.68
CA ILE A 234 0.49 -13.31 -21.93
C ILE A 234 1.80 -14.08 -21.68
N ASP A 235 2.19 -14.85 -22.66
CA ASP A 235 3.48 -15.58 -22.69
C ASP A 235 4.17 -15.28 -24.02
N VAL A 236 5.10 -14.31 -24.01
CA VAL A 236 5.85 -13.83 -25.17
C VAL A 236 7.34 -13.87 -24.81
N PRO A 237 8.04 -14.97 -25.08
CA PRO A 237 9.46 -15.12 -24.74
C PRO A 237 10.38 -14.04 -25.31
N GLU A 238 10.02 -13.48 -26.45
CA GLU A 238 10.78 -12.46 -27.17
C GLU A 238 10.74 -11.06 -26.54
N VAL A 239 9.95 -10.85 -25.50
CA VAL A 239 9.93 -9.56 -24.79
C VAL A 239 11.26 -9.34 -24.07
N VAL A 240 11.99 -8.31 -24.49
CA VAL A 240 13.30 -7.93 -23.92
C VAL A 240 13.35 -6.51 -23.37
N ASN A 241 12.32 -5.69 -23.59
CA ASN A 241 12.21 -4.36 -23.02
C ASN A 241 10.84 -4.18 -22.37
N LEU A 242 10.82 -3.69 -21.14
CA LEU A 242 9.63 -3.24 -20.42
C LEU A 242 9.78 -1.78 -20.09
N VAL A 243 8.73 -0.99 -20.28
CA VAL A 243 8.72 0.44 -19.98
C VAL A 243 7.62 0.74 -18.98
N PHE A 244 7.99 1.14 -17.78
CA PHE A 244 7.07 1.58 -16.73
C PHE A 244 6.84 3.08 -16.86
N PHE A 245 5.79 3.44 -17.60
CA PHE A 245 5.36 4.85 -17.76
C PHE A 245 4.08 5.13 -16.97
N LYS A 246 3.87 4.34 -15.93
CA LYS A 246 2.83 4.54 -14.90
C LYS A 246 3.37 4.17 -13.52
N LYS A 247 2.84 4.82 -12.48
CA LYS A 247 3.13 4.45 -11.10
C LYS A 247 2.35 3.18 -10.72
N VAL A 248 3.05 2.18 -10.20
CA VAL A 248 2.48 0.91 -9.76
C VAL A 248 2.49 0.89 -8.23
N MET A 249 1.32 0.74 -7.60
CA MET A 249 1.19 0.77 -6.14
C MET A 249 1.10 -0.63 -5.53
N SER A 250 0.82 -1.66 -6.33
CA SER A 250 0.70 -3.04 -5.87
C SER A 250 1.99 -3.81 -6.15
N LYS A 251 2.62 -4.38 -5.11
CA LYS A 251 3.81 -5.22 -5.22
C LYS A 251 3.55 -6.43 -6.12
N ALA A 252 2.41 -7.10 -5.95
CA ALA A 252 2.01 -8.23 -6.78
C ALA A 252 1.91 -7.84 -8.27
N LYS A 253 1.27 -6.70 -8.56
CA LYS A 253 1.15 -6.18 -9.93
C LYS A 253 2.52 -5.82 -10.52
N PHE A 254 3.38 -5.19 -9.75
CA PHE A 254 4.74 -4.84 -10.15
C PHE A 254 5.54 -6.08 -10.58
N TRP A 255 5.55 -7.12 -9.76
CA TRP A 255 6.24 -8.37 -10.08
C TRP A 255 5.60 -9.15 -11.23
N GLN A 256 4.27 -9.09 -11.39
CA GLN A 256 3.59 -9.67 -12.55
C GLN A 256 4.01 -9.00 -13.86
N MET A 257 4.16 -7.67 -13.85
CA MET A 257 4.63 -6.90 -15.00
C MET A 257 6.09 -7.23 -15.32
N ILE A 258 6.98 -7.29 -14.33
CA ILE A 258 8.38 -7.73 -14.48
C ILE A 258 8.44 -9.15 -15.08
N GLY A 259 7.58 -10.04 -14.60
CA GLY A 259 7.45 -11.40 -15.09
C GLY A 259 7.17 -11.54 -16.61
N ARG A 260 6.76 -10.46 -17.29
CA ARG A 260 6.57 -10.47 -18.75
C ARG A 260 7.90 -10.57 -19.53
N GLY A 261 9.00 -10.12 -18.93
CA GLY A 261 10.33 -10.17 -19.53
C GLY A 261 11.17 -11.39 -19.16
N THR A 262 10.77 -12.17 -18.15
CA THR A 262 11.65 -13.20 -17.56
C THR A 262 11.79 -14.50 -18.36
N ARG A 263 11.02 -14.72 -19.42
CA ARG A 263 11.05 -15.97 -20.18
C ARG A 263 12.37 -16.17 -20.91
N LEU A 264 12.86 -17.43 -20.93
CA LEU A 264 13.95 -17.85 -21.78
C LEU A 264 13.53 -17.73 -23.26
N CYS A 265 14.46 -17.31 -24.10
CA CYS A 265 14.26 -17.28 -25.56
C CYS A 265 15.57 -17.66 -26.27
N PRO A 266 15.74 -18.94 -26.61
CA PRO A 266 16.94 -19.42 -27.30
C PRO A 266 17.10 -18.75 -28.66
N GLY A 267 18.35 -18.37 -28.99
CA GLY A 267 18.72 -17.83 -30.30
C GLY A 267 18.15 -16.47 -30.66
N LEU A 268 17.54 -15.72 -29.69
CA LEU A 268 16.86 -14.44 -29.93
C LEU A 268 17.82 -13.35 -30.39
N LEU A 269 19.03 -13.30 -29.84
CA LEU A 269 20.03 -12.25 -30.07
C LEU A 269 21.04 -12.73 -31.10
N ASP A 270 20.62 -12.75 -32.37
CA ASP A 270 21.46 -13.11 -33.53
C ASP A 270 22.11 -14.52 -33.43
N GLY A 271 21.36 -15.45 -32.84
CA GLY A 271 21.80 -16.84 -32.63
C GLY A 271 22.25 -17.09 -31.16
N GLU A 272 22.45 -16.06 -30.39
CA GLU A 272 22.66 -16.19 -28.94
C GLU A 272 21.33 -16.20 -28.17
N ASP A 273 21.33 -16.85 -27.01
CA ASP A 273 20.17 -16.95 -26.17
C ASP A 273 19.94 -15.61 -25.43
N LYS A 274 18.70 -15.30 -25.13
CA LYS A 274 18.34 -14.18 -24.27
C LYS A 274 18.94 -14.37 -22.88
N GLN A 275 19.90 -13.51 -22.51
CA GLN A 275 20.60 -13.56 -21.21
C GLN A 275 19.93 -12.66 -20.16
N LYS A 276 19.35 -11.55 -20.59
CA LYS A 276 18.68 -10.57 -19.73
C LYS A 276 17.66 -9.76 -20.52
N PHE A 277 16.85 -8.97 -19.81
CA PHE A 277 15.96 -7.98 -20.39
C PHE A 277 16.09 -6.66 -19.65
N TYR A 278 15.65 -5.56 -20.28
CA TYR A 278 15.74 -4.23 -19.71
C TYR A 278 14.38 -3.74 -19.23
N ILE A 279 14.40 -3.03 -18.09
CA ILE A 279 13.22 -2.38 -17.52
C ILE A 279 13.50 -0.89 -17.39
N PHE A 280 12.84 -0.08 -18.23
CA PHE A 280 12.90 1.36 -18.18
C PHE A 280 11.84 1.87 -17.20
N ASP A 281 12.25 2.44 -16.08
CA ASP A 281 11.35 2.99 -15.06
C ASP A 281 11.44 4.52 -15.04
N PHE A 282 10.33 5.17 -15.43
CA PHE A 282 10.20 6.62 -15.46
C PHE A 282 9.33 7.17 -14.32
N CYS A 283 8.82 6.30 -13.45
CA CYS A 283 7.87 6.67 -12.39
C CYS A 283 8.34 6.29 -10.98
N GLY A 284 9.64 5.98 -10.81
CA GLY A 284 10.24 5.67 -9.52
C GLY A 284 9.67 4.41 -8.85
N ASN A 285 9.19 3.43 -9.63
CA ASN A 285 8.61 2.21 -9.08
C ASN A 285 9.62 1.38 -8.30
N PHE A 286 10.85 1.22 -8.85
CA PHE A 286 11.90 0.50 -8.14
C PHE A 286 12.30 1.19 -6.84
N GLU A 287 12.46 2.52 -6.84
CA GLU A 287 12.74 3.29 -5.63
C GLU A 287 11.64 3.12 -4.59
N PHE A 288 10.36 3.21 -5.01
CA PHE A 288 9.21 3.00 -4.14
C PHE A 288 9.20 1.62 -3.47
N PHE A 289 9.45 0.55 -4.24
CA PHE A 289 9.45 -0.81 -3.68
C PHE A 289 10.71 -1.14 -2.89
N ARG A 290 11.86 -0.53 -3.19
CA ARG A 290 13.08 -0.63 -2.38
C ARG A 290 12.93 0.05 -1.01
N MET A 291 12.38 1.26 -0.95
CA MET A 291 12.14 1.97 0.32
C MET A 291 11.11 1.26 1.21
N ASN A 292 10.21 0.48 0.62
CA ASN A 292 9.19 -0.28 1.34
C ASN A 292 9.58 -1.76 1.53
N LYS A 293 10.86 -2.14 1.42
CA LYS A 293 11.37 -3.46 1.79
C LYS A 293 11.06 -3.72 3.28
N GLY A 294 10.31 -4.79 3.57
CA GLY A 294 10.00 -5.21 4.94
C GLY A 294 8.75 -4.59 5.58
N LYS A 295 8.16 -3.56 5.00
CA LYS A 295 6.73 -3.38 5.17
C LYS A 295 6.10 -4.40 4.19
N ALA A 296 5.81 -5.62 4.69
CA ALA A 296 4.67 -6.38 4.21
C ALA A 296 3.66 -5.32 3.87
N THR A 297 3.12 -5.25 2.64
CA THR A 297 2.17 -4.24 2.23
C THR A 297 1.40 -3.84 3.47
N ALA A 298 1.81 -2.73 4.11
CA ALA A 298 1.16 -2.28 5.33
C ALA A 298 -0.26 -2.28 4.84
N ASN A 299 -1.10 -3.16 5.38
CA ASN A 299 -2.44 -3.41 4.89
C ASN A 299 -2.94 -2.04 4.52
N MET A 300 -3.06 -1.74 3.20
CA MET A 300 -3.66 -0.48 2.81
C MET A 300 -5.03 -0.60 3.43
N ILE A 301 -5.16 0.02 4.62
CA ILE A 301 -6.42 -0.02 5.37
C ILE A 301 -7.43 0.37 4.34
N ALA A 302 -8.36 -0.54 4.02
CA ALA A 302 -9.39 -0.27 3.05
C ALA A 302 -9.99 1.09 3.40
N LEU A 303 -10.36 1.90 2.44
CA LEU A 303 -10.85 3.27 2.70
C LEU A 303 -11.90 3.31 3.83
N GLN A 304 -12.70 2.25 3.95
CA GLN A 304 -13.67 2.06 5.04
C GLN A 304 -12.99 1.85 6.40
N GLY A 305 -11.89 1.10 6.45
CA GLY A 305 -11.10 0.95 7.68
C GLY A 305 -10.46 2.28 8.10
N ALA A 306 -9.96 3.07 7.13
CA ALA A 306 -9.45 4.42 7.41
C ALA A 306 -10.54 5.34 7.98
N ILE A 307 -11.77 5.30 7.41
CA ILE A 307 -12.92 6.05 7.95
C ILE A 307 -13.28 5.56 9.34
N PHE A 308 -13.28 4.25 9.57
CA PHE A 308 -13.54 3.67 10.89
C PHE A 308 -12.56 4.21 11.93
N ASN A 309 -11.28 4.23 11.59
CA ASN A 309 -10.25 4.79 12.47
C ASN A 309 -10.44 6.29 12.73
N LEU A 310 -10.75 7.08 11.70
CA LEU A 310 -11.07 8.51 11.86
C LEU A 310 -12.27 8.72 12.81
N LYS A 311 -13.36 7.98 12.62
CA LYS A 311 -14.53 8.02 13.51
C LYS A 311 -14.17 7.66 14.96
N PHE A 312 -13.28 6.68 15.13
CA PHE A 312 -12.82 6.26 16.45
C PHE A 312 -12.00 7.37 17.14
N GLU A 313 -11.04 7.95 16.44
CA GLU A 313 -10.22 9.05 16.96
C GLU A 313 -11.06 10.31 17.25
N ILE A 314 -12.06 10.62 16.40
CA ILE A 314 -13.04 11.69 16.67
C ILE A 314 -13.83 11.36 17.94
N SER A 315 -14.33 10.13 18.08
CA SER A 315 -15.09 9.70 19.26
C SER A 315 -14.25 9.74 20.55
N TYR A 316 -12.97 9.44 20.46
CA TYR A 316 -12.01 9.60 21.56
C TYR A 316 -11.85 11.07 21.93
N LYS A 317 -11.64 11.97 20.96
CA LYS A 317 -11.47 13.40 21.22
C LYS A 317 -12.73 14.09 21.75
N LEU A 318 -13.90 13.68 21.29
CA LEU A 318 -15.17 14.22 21.77
C LEU A 318 -15.50 13.87 23.24
N GLN A 319 -14.66 13.11 23.92
CA GLN A 319 -14.75 12.90 25.38
C GLN A 319 -14.20 14.06 26.19
N ASP A 320 -13.39 14.93 25.60
CA ASP A 320 -12.79 16.05 26.29
C ASP A 320 -13.90 17.02 26.81
N VAL A 321 -13.66 17.63 27.96
CA VAL A 321 -14.67 18.44 28.71
C VAL A 321 -15.24 19.55 27.85
N GLU A 322 -14.45 20.16 27.00
CA GLU A 322 -14.85 21.27 26.12
C GLU A 322 -15.91 20.86 25.07
N TYR A 323 -16.01 19.56 24.74
CA TYR A 323 -16.96 19.03 23.77
C TYR A 323 -18.22 18.42 24.42
N GLN A 324 -18.37 18.49 25.72
CA GLN A 324 -19.51 17.92 26.47
C GLN A 324 -20.77 18.81 26.37
N VAL A 325 -21.22 19.05 25.13
CA VAL A 325 -22.49 19.73 24.81
C VAL A 325 -23.45 18.77 24.15
N ASP A 326 -24.75 18.90 24.41
CA ASP A 326 -25.80 17.93 24.02
C ASP A 326 -25.69 17.46 22.57
N ARG A 327 -25.40 18.37 21.63
CA ARG A 327 -25.32 18.08 20.20
C ARG A 327 -24.10 17.21 19.86
N LEU A 328 -22.94 17.50 20.45
CA LEU A 328 -21.71 16.71 20.23
C LEU A 328 -21.75 15.37 20.96
N ILE A 329 -22.41 15.30 22.11
CA ILE A 329 -22.71 14.04 22.81
C ILE A 329 -23.57 13.14 21.93
N ALA A 330 -24.63 13.70 21.31
CA ALA A 330 -25.48 12.97 20.39
C ALA A 330 -24.72 12.48 19.15
N TYR A 331 -23.86 13.34 18.59
CA TYR A 331 -23.00 12.99 17.45
C TYR A 331 -22.03 11.86 17.81
N ARG A 332 -21.33 11.96 18.94
CA ARG A 332 -20.46 10.90 19.43
C ARG A 332 -21.19 9.56 19.58
N LYS A 333 -22.41 9.57 20.16
CA LYS A 333 -23.24 8.38 20.31
C LYS A 333 -23.58 7.76 18.93
N ALA A 334 -23.90 8.58 17.94
CA ALA A 334 -24.17 8.10 16.59
C ALA A 334 -22.96 7.43 15.95
N LEU A 335 -21.76 8.02 16.10
CA LEU A 335 -20.49 7.44 15.63
C LEU A 335 -20.22 6.10 16.32
N VAL A 336 -20.36 6.04 17.66
CA VAL A 336 -20.15 4.81 18.44
C VAL A 336 -21.09 3.70 17.97
N LYS A 337 -22.38 4.00 17.79
CA LYS A 337 -23.36 3.05 17.30
C LYS A 337 -22.97 2.50 15.91
N GLN A 338 -22.65 3.38 14.97
CA GLN A 338 -22.20 2.96 13.62
C GLN A 338 -20.97 2.06 13.67
N MET A 339 -19.99 2.38 14.53
CA MET A 339 -18.77 1.59 14.65
C MET A 339 -19.03 0.22 15.29
N SER A 340 -19.80 0.16 16.38
CA SER A 340 -20.13 -1.11 17.03
C SER A 340 -20.94 -2.04 16.12
N GLU A 341 -21.91 -1.50 15.37
CA GLU A 341 -22.67 -2.25 14.37
C GLU A 341 -21.76 -2.82 13.28
N LYS A 342 -20.80 -2.04 12.77
CA LYS A 342 -19.81 -2.49 11.79
C LYS A 342 -18.94 -3.64 12.31
N VAL A 343 -18.50 -3.57 13.56
CA VAL A 343 -17.72 -4.65 14.17
C VAL A 343 -18.58 -5.91 14.40
N GLN A 344 -19.85 -5.75 14.74
CA GLN A 344 -20.79 -6.88 14.87
C GLN A 344 -21.04 -7.61 13.55
N GLU A 345 -21.02 -6.90 12.42
CA GLU A 345 -21.21 -7.46 11.08
C GLU A 345 -20.00 -8.28 10.58
N LEU A 346 -18.85 -8.23 11.25
CA LEU A 346 -17.65 -8.95 10.82
C LEU A 346 -17.91 -10.48 10.87
N PRO A 347 -17.59 -11.22 9.80
CA PRO A 347 -17.76 -12.67 9.74
C PRO A 347 -16.76 -13.34 10.70
N ARG A 348 -17.26 -13.85 11.83
CA ARG A 348 -16.44 -14.43 12.91
C ARG A 348 -15.71 -15.71 12.51
N ASP A 349 -16.17 -16.40 11.49
CA ASP A 349 -15.53 -17.60 10.89
C ASP A 349 -14.38 -17.24 9.96
N ASN A 350 -14.27 -15.98 9.53
CA ASN A 350 -13.18 -15.52 8.69
C ASN A 350 -11.86 -15.60 9.48
N PHE A 351 -10.82 -16.14 8.85
CA PHE A 351 -9.54 -16.38 9.49
C PHE A 351 -8.90 -15.09 10.05
N ALA A 352 -8.91 -13.99 9.28
CA ALA A 352 -8.38 -12.71 9.73
C ALA A 352 -9.16 -12.18 10.95
N VAL A 353 -10.49 -12.30 10.94
CA VAL A 353 -11.34 -11.90 12.08
C VAL A 353 -11.07 -12.79 13.30
N ARG A 354 -10.86 -14.09 13.09
CA ARG A 354 -10.56 -15.05 14.18
C ARG A 354 -9.25 -14.75 14.92
N GLN A 355 -8.24 -14.23 14.22
CA GLN A 355 -6.98 -13.84 14.86
C GLN A 355 -7.15 -12.63 15.80
N HIS A 356 -8.15 -11.80 15.56
CA HIS A 356 -8.41 -10.56 16.27
C HIS A 356 -9.70 -10.61 17.11
N LEU A 357 -10.28 -11.82 17.34
CA LEU A 357 -11.57 -12.00 18.02
C LEU A 357 -11.65 -11.28 19.37
N LYS A 358 -10.58 -11.24 20.13
CA LYS A 358 -10.51 -10.51 21.40
C LYS A 358 -10.92 -9.04 21.24
N TYR A 359 -10.43 -8.40 20.22
CA TYR A 359 -10.71 -6.98 19.95
C TYR A 359 -12.03 -6.78 19.22
N VAL A 360 -12.40 -7.71 18.35
CA VAL A 360 -13.72 -7.75 17.71
C VAL A 360 -14.82 -7.89 18.76
N ASP A 361 -14.66 -8.77 19.72
CA ASP A 361 -15.61 -8.93 20.84
C ASP A 361 -15.65 -7.67 21.72
N LEU A 362 -14.49 -7.07 21.99
CA LEU A 362 -14.40 -5.85 22.79
C LEU A 362 -15.16 -4.70 22.15
N TYR A 363 -14.87 -4.38 20.88
CA TYR A 363 -15.45 -3.22 20.19
C TYR A 363 -16.79 -3.51 19.48
N SER A 364 -17.32 -4.71 19.59
CA SER A 364 -18.71 -5.01 19.19
C SER A 364 -19.75 -4.45 20.17
N SER A 365 -19.37 -4.08 21.39
CA SER A 365 -20.26 -3.54 22.41
C SER A 365 -20.10 -2.04 22.59
N GLU A 366 -21.21 -1.28 22.44
CA GLU A 366 -21.21 0.19 22.65
C GLU A 366 -20.71 0.58 24.03
N SER A 367 -20.89 -0.26 25.06
CA SER A 367 -20.45 0.05 26.43
C SER A 367 -18.94 0.24 26.55
N ASN A 368 -18.15 -0.40 25.69
CA ASN A 368 -16.70 -0.31 25.71
C ASN A 368 -16.16 0.98 25.08
N TYR A 369 -17.03 1.78 24.47
CA TYR A 369 -16.69 3.12 23.97
C TYR A 369 -16.96 4.24 25.00
N ASN A 370 -17.48 3.91 26.19
CA ASN A 370 -17.86 4.95 27.16
C ASN A 370 -16.67 5.72 27.73
N ALA A 371 -15.50 5.09 27.82
CA ALA A 371 -14.27 5.69 28.32
C ALA A 371 -13.10 5.19 27.48
N LEU A 372 -12.92 5.78 26.29
CA LEU A 372 -11.84 5.47 25.38
C LEU A 372 -10.52 6.06 25.89
N THR A 373 -9.45 5.33 25.70
CA THR A 373 -8.08 5.74 25.99
C THR A 373 -7.30 5.95 24.67
N TYR A 374 -6.13 6.55 24.76
CA TYR A 374 -5.24 6.65 23.59
C TYR A 374 -4.78 5.25 23.12
N GLU A 375 -4.58 4.31 24.04
CA GLU A 375 -4.27 2.92 23.75
C GLU A 375 -5.36 2.27 22.86
N ASP A 376 -6.63 2.55 23.15
CA ASP A 376 -7.74 2.04 22.32
C ASP A 376 -7.64 2.54 20.88
N THR A 377 -7.16 3.77 20.65
CA THR A 377 -6.98 4.28 19.28
C THR A 377 -5.90 3.52 18.52
N LEU A 378 -4.82 3.11 19.19
CA LEU A 378 -3.76 2.29 18.59
C LEU A 378 -4.24 0.87 18.32
N ILE A 379 -4.88 0.24 19.31
CA ILE A 379 -5.46 -1.10 19.16
C ILE A 379 -6.44 -1.14 17.97
N VAL A 380 -7.35 -0.18 17.92
CA VAL A 380 -8.33 -0.15 16.83
C VAL A 380 -7.68 0.04 15.47
N ARG A 381 -6.67 0.89 15.38
CA ARG A 381 -5.92 1.13 14.15
C ARG A 381 -5.25 -0.14 13.62
N GLU A 382 -4.66 -0.92 14.50
CA GLU A 382 -3.86 -2.09 14.13
C GLU A 382 -4.67 -3.39 14.04
N GLU A 383 -5.67 -3.56 14.92
CA GLU A 383 -6.32 -4.84 15.13
C GLU A 383 -7.76 -4.90 14.58
N VAL A 384 -8.46 -3.76 14.47
CA VAL A 384 -9.88 -3.72 14.10
C VAL A 384 -10.12 -3.02 12.76
N ALA A 385 -9.56 -1.83 12.55
CA ALA A 385 -9.77 -1.06 11.34
C ALA A 385 -9.38 -1.81 10.05
N PRO A 386 -8.31 -2.63 10.01
CA PRO A 386 -7.97 -3.45 8.85
C PRO A 386 -9.02 -4.50 8.50
N LEU A 387 -9.87 -4.90 9.45
CA LEU A 387 -10.91 -5.92 9.24
C LEU A 387 -12.20 -5.34 8.64
N ILE A 388 -12.37 -4.01 8.67
CA ILE A 388 -13.61 -3.35 8.23
C ILE A 388 -13.77 -3.46 6.72
N LEU A 389 -14.88 -4.06 6.32
CA LEU A 389 -15.19 -4.35 4.92
C LEU A 389 -15.94 -3.20 4.24
N PRO A 390 -15.81 -3.05 2.91
CA PRO A 390 -16.59 -2.08 2.15
C PRO A 390 -18.10 -2.32 2.24
N ASP A 391 -18.89 -1.25 2.36
CA ASP A 391 -20.35 -1.29 2.49
C ASP A 391 -21.12 -1.44 1.18
N GLY A 392 -20.42 -1.30 0.06
CA GLY A 392 -21.06 -1.18 -1.24
C GLY A 392 -21.52 0.25 -1.58
N ASP A 393 -21.25 1.22 -0.71
CA ASP A 393 -21.49 2.64 -0.99
C ASP A 393 -20.71 3.13 -2.22
N GLU A 394 -21.23 4.16 -2.86
CA GLU A 394 -20.58 4.81 -4.01
C GLU A 394 -19.19 5.32 -3.62
N ALA A 395 -18.18 4.92 -4.38
CA ALA A 395 -16.79 5.24 -4.05
C ALA A 395 -16.48 6.74 -3.94
N SER A 396 -17.21 7.59 -4.65
CA SER A 396 -17.09 9.05 -4.59
C SER A 396 -17.61 9.59 -3.24
N ALA A 397 -18.72 9.04 -2.74
CA ALA A 397 -19.28 9.39 -1.43
C ALA A 397 -18.35 8.96 -0.30
N VAL A 398 -17.81 7.75 -0.36
CA VAL A 398 -16.87 7.23 0.65
C VAL A 398 -15.59 8.05 0.72
N ARG A 399 -15.04 8.47 -0.44
CA ARG A 399 -13.87 9.37 -0.47
C ARG A 399 -14.16 10.76 0.09
N PHE A 400 -15.38 11.23 -0.07
CA PHE A 400 -15.80 12.50 0.50
C PHE A 400 -15.96 12.38 2.02
N ASP A 401 -16.54 11.29 2.52
CA ASP A 401 -16.62 11.01 3.95
C ASP A 401 -15.22 10.99 4.59
N ALA A 402 -14.25 10.32 3.97
CA ALA A 402 -12.87 10.28 4.46
C ALA A 402 -12.24 11.69 4.52
N LEU A 403 -12.49 12.54 3.53
CA LEU A 403 -12.04 13.92 3.52
C LEU A 403 -12.65 14.70 4.69
N MET A 404 -13.97 14.60 4.88
CA MET A 404 -14.68 15.37 5.92
C MET A 404 -14.31 14.93 7.33
N TYR A 405 -14.27 13.61 7.61
CA TYR A 405 -13.78 13.12 8.91
C TYR A 405 -12.31 13.48 9.16
N GLY A 406 -11.50 13.54 8.11
CA GLY A 406 -10.13 14.04 8.21
C GLY A 406 -10.05 15.51 8.64
N ILE A 407 -10.93 16.36 8.11
CA ILE A 407 -11.06 17.78 8.50
C ILE A 407 -11.54 17.89 9.96
N GLU A 408 -12.56 17.13 10.34
CA GLU A 408 -13.10 17.11 11.69
C GLU A 408 -12.04 16.72 12.73
N LEU A 409 -11.29 15.64 12.45
CA LEU A 409 -10.23 15.23 13.34
C LEU A 409 -9.12 16.29 13.43
N ALA A 410 -8.71 16.86 12.30
CA ALA A 410 -7.70 17.91 12.28
C ALA A 410 -8.14 19.15 13.10
N TYR A 411 -9.41 19.51 13.01
CA TYR A 411 -10.01 20.58 13.83
C TYR A 411 -9.92 20.25 15.32
N LEU A 412 -10.35 19.03 15.73
CA LEU A 412 -10.35 18.60 17.14
C LEU A 412 -8.95 18.52 17.76
N VAL A 413 -7.93 18.19 16.95
CA VAL A 413 -6.53 18.13 17.42
C VAL A 413 -5.74 19.42 17.17
N GLY A 414 -6.40 20.49 16.69
CA GLY A 414 -5.77 21.78 16.45
C GLY A 414 -4.73 21.80 15.31
N LYS A 415 -4.80 20.83 14.39
CA LYS A 415 -3.90 20.77 13.21
C LYS A 415 -4.43 21.62 12.06
N LYS A 416 -3.53 22.20 11.27
CA LYS A 416 -3.90 22.90 10.03
C LYS A 416 -4.41 21.92 8.97
N TYR A 417 -5.52 22.25 8.32
CA TYR A 417 -6.15 21.44 7.25
C TYR A 417 -6.32 22.19 5.93
N SER A 418 -5.43 23.15 5.65
CA SER A 418 -5.51 23.99 4.45
C SER A 418 -5.59 23.22 3.14
N LYS A 419 -4.81 22.13 2.99
CA LYS A 419 -4.90 21.25 1.80
C LYS A 419 -6.26 20.56 1.71
N ALA A 420 -6.75 19.98 2.79
CA ALA A 420 -8.05 19.31 2.80
C ALA A 420 -9.20 20.29 2.53
N ARG A 421 -9.07 21.54 3.01
CA ARG A 421 -9.99 22.64 2.68
C ARG A 421 -9.99 22.94 1.18
N THR A 422 -8.84 23.09 0.57
CA THR A 422 -8.72 23.29 -0.88
C THR A 422 -9.36 22.14 -1.66
N ASP A 423 -9.17 20.90 -1.21
CA ASP A 423 -9.77 19.73 -1.85
C ASP A 423 -11.31 19.71 -1.67
N LEU A 424 -11.81 20.17 -0.52
CA LEU A 424 -13.24 20.37 -0.29
C LEU A 424 -13.81 21.41 -1.27
N HIS A 425 -13.17 22.58 -1.38
CA HIS A 425 -13.60 23.63 -2.30
C HIS A 425 -13.62 23.13 -3.76
N LYS A 426 -12.59 22.44 -4.24
CA LYS A 426 -12.54 21.84 -5.57
C LYS A 426 -13.70 20.87 -5.83
N LYS A 427 -14.02 20.01 -4.85
CA LYS A 427 -15.14 19.05 -4.97
C LYS A 427 -16.48 19.77 -5.01
N VAL A 428 -16.67 20.78 -4.18
CA VAL A 428 -17.91 21.58 -4.14
C VAL A 428 -18.06 22.40 -5.43
N ALA A 429 -16.99 23.00 -5.96
CA ALA A 429 -17.00 23.66 -7.27
C ALA A 429 -17.37 22.66 -8.40
N GLY A 430 -16.85 21.44 -8.34
CA GLY A 430 -17.23 20.36 -9.27
C GLY A 430 -18.72 20.05 -9.24
N ILE A 431 -19.37 20.04 -8.08
CA ILE A 431 -20.83 19.87 -7.97
C ILE A 431 -21.55 21.12 -8.51
N ALA A 432 -21.06 22.31 -8.19
CA ALA A 432 -21.65 23.58 -8.62
C ALA A 432 -21.69 23.70 -10.16
N SER A 433 -20.74 23.12 -10.87
CA SER A 433 -20.70 23.12 -12.34
C SER A 433 -21.88 22.40 -13.00
N VAL A 434 -22.62 21.56 -12.26
CA VAL A 434 -23.80 20.82 -12.73
C VAL A 434 -25.06 21.18 -11.90
N ALA A 435 -25.19 22.45 -11.55
CA ALA A 435 -26.27 22.99 -10.68
C ALA A 435 -27.69 22.83 -11.22
N ASN A 436 -27.88 22.41 -12.47
CA ASN A 436 -29.18 22.09 -13.07
C ASN A 436 -29.79 20.77 -12.57
N ILE A 437 -29.02 19.92 -11.87
CA ILE A 437 -29.51 18.68 -11.25
C ILE A 437 -30.36 19.05 -10.02
N PRO A 438 -31.60 18.52 -9.88
CA PRO A 438 -32.53 18.91 -8.80
C PRO A 438 -31.96 18.73 -7.40
N GLU A 439 -31.24 17.60 -7.17
CA GLU A 439 -30.62 17.28 -5.89
C GLU A 439 -29.51 18.30 -5.52
N ILE A 440 -28.75 18.75 -6.50
CA ILE A 440 -27.69 19.77 -6.32
C ILE A 440 -28.33 21.12 -6.09
N LYS A 441 -29.38 21.46 -6.87
CA LYS A 441 -30.13 22.72 -6.71
C LYS A 441 -30.73 22.86 -5.30
N ALA A 442 -31.15 21.75 -4.71
CA ALA A 442 -31.70 21.73 -3.34
C ALA A 442 -30.62 22.11 -2.28
N GLN A 443 -29.35 21.99 -2.59
CA GLN A 443 -28.22 22.34 -1.72
C GLN A 443 -27.48 23.61 -2.15
N SER A 444 -28.04 24.41 -3.08
CA SER A 444 -27.41 25.60 -3.63
C SER A 444 -26.93 26.59 -2.57
N ASP A 445 -27.73 26.82 -1.52
CA ASP A 445 -27.40 27.74 -0.44
C ASP A 445 -26.14 27.31 0.33
N LEU A 446 -26.01 26.02 0.63
CA LEU A 446 -24.84 25.46 1.30
C LEU A 446 -23.61 25.49 0.38
N ILE A 447 -23.77 25.11 -0.89
CA ILE A 447 -22.72 25.17 -1.90
C ILE A 447 -22.19 26.61 -2.04
N ASN A 448 -23.07 27.58 -2.16
CA ASN A 448 -22.68 29.00 -2.26
C ASN A 448 -21.98 29.51 -0.98
N LYS A 449 -22.42 29.09 0.19
CA LYS A 449 -21.74 29.45 1.45
C LYS A 449 -20.31 28.93 1.47
N ILE A 450 -20.10 27.67 1.05
CA ILE A 450 -18.76 27.05 1.03
C ILE A 450 -17.84 27.76 0.04
N LEU A 451 -18.34 28.09 -1.17
CA LEU A 451 -17.50 28.65 -2.24
C LEU A 451 -17.20 30.14 -2.09
N ASN A 452 -18.15 30.92 -1.56
CA ASN A 452 -18.11 32.39 -1.66
C ASN A 452 -17.98 33.10 -0.30
N THR A 453 -17.77 32.39 0.81
CA THR A 453 -17.65 32.98 2.14
C THR A 453 -16.60 32.27 2.98
N ASP A 454 -16.25 32.86 4.12
CA ASP A 454 -15.38 32.24 5.14
C ASP A 454 -16.11 31.17 5.96
N TYR A 455 -17.15 30.55 5.41
CA TYR A 455 -17.98 29.58 6.13
C TYR A 455 -17.17 28.40 6.66
N VAL A 456 -16.30 27.82 5.83
CA VAL A 456 -15.45 26.68 6.19
C VAL A 456 -14.38 27.07 7.22
N ASP A 457 -13.88 28.30 7.17
CA ASP A 457 -12.87 28.81 8.11
C ASP A 457 -13.43 29.03 9.52
N ASN A 458 -14.72 29.33 9.59
CA ASN A 458 -15.44 29.53 10.85
C ASN A 458 -16.29 28.33 11.27
N ALA A 459 -16.21 27.21 10.54
CA ALA A 459 -16.98 26.01 10.79
C ALA A 459 -16.42 25.23 12.00
N GLY A 460 -17.33 24.60 12.74
CA GLY A 460 -17.04 23.60 13.75
C GLY A 460 -17.52 22.21 13.30
N ILE A 461 -17.47 21.25 14.22
CA ILE A 461 -17.85 19.85 13.95
C ILE A 461 -19.26 19.71 13.38
N ASN A 462 -20.20 20.49 13.90
CA ASN A 462 -21.58 20.42 13.42
C ASN A 462 -21.76 20.89 11.98
N GLU A 463 -21.02 21.91 11.58
CA GLU A 463 -21.03 22.45 10.23
C GLU A 463 -20.31 21.49 9.27
N PHE A 464 -19.22 20.87 9.69
CA PHE A 464 -18.52 19.87 8.89
C PHE A 464 -19.40 18.64 8.65
N GLU A 465 -20.10 18.16 9.68
CA GLU A 465 -21.02 17.04 9.54
C GLU A 465 -22.24 17.40 8.66
N GLU A 466 -22.75 18.62 8.75
CA GLU A 466 -23.79 19.10 7.85
C GLU A 466 -23.31 19.10 6.38
N ILE A 467 -22.10 19.55 6.12
CA ILE A 467 -21.49 19.51 4.78
C ILE A 467 -21.40 18.06 4.29
N ARG A 468 -20.88 17.17 5.15
CA ARG A 468 -20.71 15.76 4.83
C ARG A 468 -22.06 15.11 4.47
N GLU A 469 -23.05 15.20 5.34
CA GLU A 469 -24.33 14.54 5.14
C GLU A 469 -25.08 15.05 3.91
N LYS A 470 -25.06 16.37 3.69
CA LYS A 470 -25.81 16.97 2.57
C LYS A 470 -25.13 16.81 1.21
N LEU A 471 -23.81 16.69 1.17
CA LEU A 471 -23.06 16.71 -0.10
C LEU A 471 -22.47 15.36 -0.50
N ARG A 472 -22.32 14.38 0.41
CA ARG A 472 -21.66 13.09 0.11
C ARG A 472 -22.24 12.37 -1.10
N ASP A 473 -23.56 12.28 -1.17
CA ASP A 473 -24.26 11.56 -2.24
C ASP A 473 -24.30 12.34 -3.58
N LEU A 474 -23.97 13.63 -3.54
CA LEU A 474 -23.87 14.48 -4.72
C LEU A 474 -22.52 14.34 -5.44
N MET A 475 -21.50 13.78 -4.78
CA MET A 475 -20.17 13.57 -5.35
C MET A 475 -20.17 12.71 -6.62
N LYS A 476 -21.17 11.83 -6.80
CA LYS A 476 -21.36 11.02 -8.01
C LYS A 476 -21.66 11.85 -9.26
N TYR A 477 -22.17 13.07 -9.09
CA TYR A 477 -22.55 13.96 -10.19
C TYR A 477 -21.39 14.84 -10.67
N ILE A 478 -20.26 14.86 -9.94
CA ILE A 478 -19.09 15.60 -10.41
C ILE A 478 -18.70 15.05 -11.79
N PRO A 479 -18.63 15.90 -12.82
CA PRO A 479 -18.29 15.45 -14.17
C PRO A 479 -16.94 14.72 -14.17
N LYS A 480 -16.93 13.48 -14.64
CA LYS A 480 -15.70 12.67 -14.76
C LYS A 480 -14.85 13.10 -15.97
N GLY A 481 -15.33 14.02 -16.76
CA GLY A 481 -14.60 14.60 -17.89
C GLY A 481 -13.67 15.70 -17.40
N THR A 482 -12.47 15.35 -17.00
CA THR A 482 -11.38 16.32 -16.91
C THR A 482 -11.13 16.83 -18.33
N VAL A 483 -11.13 18.15 -18.54
CA VAL A 483 -10.62 18.74 -19.78
C VAL A 483 -9.19 18.21 -19.94
N LYS A 484 -8.90 17.63 -21.11
CA LYS A 484 -7.59 17.06 -21.38
C LYS A 484 -6.77 18.12 -22.09
N TYR A 485 -5.60 18.37 -21.57
CA TYR A 485 -4.67 19.32 -22.14
C TYR A 485 -3.50 18.58 -22.76
N VAL A 486 -3.10 18.99 -23.95
CA VAL A 486 -1.87 18.55 -24.60
C VAL A 486 -0.93 19.75 -24.60
N THR A 487 0.22 19.59 -23.99
CA THR A 487 1.24 20.61 -23.87
C THR A 487 2.54 20.11 -24.51
N ASN A 488 3.44 21.02 -24.84
CA ASN A 488 4.77 20.67 -25.36
C ASN A 488 5.85 21.49 -24.66
N PHE A 489 5.73 21.62 -23.33
CA PHE A 489 6.74 22.28 -22.52
C PHE A 489 8.02 21.46 -22.51
N THR A 490 9.15 22.12 -22.52
CA THR A 490 10.48 21.49 -22.47
C THR A 490 10.69 20.81 -21.12
N ASP A 491 10.75 19.49 -21.10
CA ASP A 491 11.03 18.70 -19.91
C ASP A 491 12.53 18.45 -19.76
N GLU A 492 13.00 18.20 -18.55
CA GLU A 492 14.42 18.00 -18.24
C GLU A 492 14.65 16.58 -17.73
N LEU A 493 15.58 15.86 -18.36
CA LEU A 493 16.08 14.58 -17.85
C LEU A 493 17.05 14.84 -16.71
N LEU A 494 16.62 14.63 -15.48
CA LEU A 494 17.41 14.89 -14.26
C LEU A 494 18.50 13.84 -14.05
N SER A 495 18.19 12.56 -14.28
CA SER A 495 19.14 11.45 -14.13
C SER A 495 18.72 10.22 -14.91
N THR A 496 19.68 9.36 -15.22
CA THR A 496 19.48 7.98 -15.68
C THR A 496 20.50 7.08 -15.03
N GLU A 497 20.05 6.08 -14.31
CA GLU A 497 20.89 5.11 -13.59
C GLU A 497 20.62 3.70 -14.11
N TRP A 498 21.71 2.96 -14.36
CA TRP A 498 21.65 1.54 -14.72
C TRP A 498 21.95 0.71 -13.49
N LYS A 499 21.05 -0.20 -13.13
CA LYS A 499 21.22 -1.05 -11.96
C LYS A 499 20.96 -2.50 -12.34
N GLU A 500 21.89 -3.37 -11.99
CA GLU A 500 21.64 -4.83 -12.04
C GLU A 500 20.52 -5.18 -11.05
N SER A 501 19.88 -6.29 -11.31
CA SER A 501 18.80 -6.73 -10.43
C SER A 501 19.30 -6.99 -9.00
N GLU A 502 18.54 -6.54 -8.04
CA GLU A 502 18.73 -6.86 -6.62
C GLU A 502 17.78 -8.01 -6.24
N LEU A 503 17.86 -9.13 -6.98
CA LEU A 503 17.07 -10.31 -6.63
C LEU A 503 17.64 -10.92 -5.35
N GLU A 504 16.92 -10.74 -4.26
CA GLU A 504 17.24 -11.39 -3.00
C GLU A 504 16.64 -12.79 -2.99
N ASN A 505 17.36 -13.73 -2.40
CA ASN A 505 16.86 -15.10 -2.21
C ASN A 505 15.78 -15.07 -1.12
N ASP A 506 14.52 -15.25 -1.50
CA ASP A 506 13.36 -15.23 -0.57
C ASP A 506 13.27 -16.47 0.34
N GLU A 507 14.12 -17.49 0.17
CA GLU A 507 14.17 -18.64 1.08
C GLU A 507 14.43 -18.22 2.52
N LEU A 508 15.27 -17.18 2.73
CA LEU A 508 15.57 -16.63 4.05
C LEU A 508 14.41 -15.82 4.64
N LYS A 509 13.66 -15.09 3.81
CA LYS A 509 12.42 -14.41 4.24
C LYS A 509 11.34 -15.43 4.64
N ASN A 510 11.30 -16.58 4.02
CA ASN A 510 10.41 -17.66 4.41
C ASN A 510 10.75 -18.21 5.80
N TYR A 511 12.03 -18.30 6.18
CA TYR A 511 12.41 -18.71 7.53
C TYR A 511 11.93 -17.71 8.59
N LYS A 512 12.20 -16.43 8.38
CA LYS A 512 11.74 -15.36 9.28
C LYS A 512 10.23 -15.37 9.46
N ALA A 513 9.48 -15.39 8.34
CA ALA A 513 8.03 -15.43 8.35
C ALA A 513 7.48 -16.66 9.08
N LYS A 514 8.06 -17.84 8.82
CA LYS A 514 7.70 -19.09 9.51
C LYS A 514 7.98 -19.01 11.01
N ALA A 515 9.11 -18.45 11.41
CA ALA A 515 9.49 -18.29 12.80
C ALA A 515 8.55 -17.32 13.52
N GLU A 516 8.29 -16.16 12.93
CA GLU A 516 7.35 -15.17 13.46
C GLU A 516 5.96 -15.77 13.68
N TYR A 517 5.47 -16.52 12.69
CA TYR A 517 4.18 -17.19 12.79
C TYR A 517 4.13 -18.22 13.89
N TYR A 518 5.05 -19.15 13.88
CA TYR A 518 5.09 -20.20 14.90
C TYR A 518 5.08 -19.59 16.30
N ILE A 519 5.88 -18.55 16.50
CA ILE A 519 5.97 -17.84 17.79
C ILE A 519 4.64 -17.18 18.14
N ARG A 520 3.96 -16.54 17.19
CA ARG A 520 2.65 -15.90 17.41
C ARG A 520 1.54 -16.90 17.72
N GLN A 521 1.58 -18.10 17.12
CA GLN A 521 0.59 -19.15 17.38
C GLN A 521 0.80 -19.89 18.71
N HIS A 522 2.03 -19.90 19.23
CA HIS A 522 2.40 -20.64 20.43
C HIS A 522 2.76 -19.72 21.60
N GLN A 523 2.02 -18.62 21.76
CA GLN A 523 2.23 -17.67 22.88
C GLN A 523 1.92 -18.30 24.26
N ASP A 524 1.25 -19.44 24.30
CA ASP A 524 1.04 -20.30 25.49
C ASP A 524 2.27 -21.11 25.87
N ASN A 525 3.29 -21.20 25.00
CA ASN A 525 4.57 -21.80 25.33
C ASN A 525 5.21 -21.04 26.49
N ILE A 526 5.68 -21.79 27.50
CA ILE A 526 6.20 -21.23 28.77
C ILE A 526 7.35 -20.25 28.52
N ALA A 527 8.28 -20.55 27.59
CA ALA A 527 9.42 -19.68 27.30
C ALA A 527 8.96 -18.40 26.62
N ILE A 528 8.02 -18.49 25.68
CA ILE A 528 7.43 -17.33 24.98
C ILE A 528 6.61 -16.47 25.96
N ALA A 529 5.81 -17.10 26.83
CA ALA A 529 5.02 -16.40 27.84
C ALA A 529 5.92 -15.66 28.86
N LYS A 530 7.05 -16.25 29.27
CA LYS A 530 8.05 -15.61 30.15
C LYS A 530 8.64 -14.36 29.49
N LEU A 531 9.03 -14.45 28.23
CA LEU A 531 9.53 -13.29 27.47
C LEU A 531 8.49 -12.17 27.40
N ARG A 532 7.25 -12.50 27.10
CA ARG A 532 6.16 -11.53 27.03
C ARG A 532 5.86 -10.87 28.38
N THR A 533 6.04 -11.60 29.49
CA THR A 533 5.83 -11.12 30.87
C THR A 533 7.09 -10.61 31.55
N ASN A 534 8.16 -10.33 30.81
CA ASN A 534 9.43 -9.81 31.30
C ASN A 534 10.14 -10.68 32.34
N GLN A 535 9.94 -11.99 32.27
CA GLN A 535 10.64 -12.95 33.15
C GLN A 535 11.92 -13.44 32.49
N PRO A 536 13.01 -13.63 33.27
CA PRO A 536 14.26 -14.14 32.71
C PRO A 536 14.10 -15.60 32.27
N LEU A 537 14.76 -15.97 31.18
CA LEU A 537 14.77 -17.33 30.68
C LEU A 537 15.75 -18.20 31.46
N THR A 538 15.36 -19.45 31.66
CA THR A 538 16.26 -20.51 32.16
C THR A 538 16.89 -21.25 30.98
N PRO A 539 18.01 -22.00 31.19
CA PRO A 539 18.60 -22.84 30.14
C PRO A 539 17.61 -23.82 29.50
N THR A 540 16.62 -24.28 30.25
CA THR A 540 15.56 -25.20 29.78
C THR A 540 14.61 -24.44 28.82
N ASP A 541 14.29 -23.17 29.11
CA ASP A 541 13.46 -22.36 28.26
C ASP A 541 14.17 -22.08 26.94
N VAL A 542 15.47 -21.78 26.97
CA VAL A 542 16.30 -21.59 25.77
C VAL A 542 16.32 -22.86 24.92
N ALA A 543 16.53 -24.03 25.53
CA ALA A 543 16.51 -25.31 24.82
C ALA A 543 15.14 -25.60 24.17
N SER A 544 14.05 -25.17 24.82
CA SER A 544 12.70 -25.26 24.21
C SER A 544 12.54 -24.36 23.01
N LEU A 545 13.05 -23.11 23.05
CA LEU A 545 13.04 -22.20 21.91
C LEU A 545 13.92 -22.71 20.75
N GLU A 546 15.10 -23.29 21.09
CA GLU A 546 15.98 -23.91 20.10
C GLU A 546 15.30 -25.09 19.39
N GLU A 547 14.61 -25.95 20.13
CA GLU A 547 13.89 -27.09 19.57
C GLU A 547 12.81 -26.61 18.58
N ILE A 548 12.06 -25.60 18.95
CA ILE A 548 11.03 -25.00 18.09
C ILE A 548 11.64 -24.40 16.81
N LEU A 549 12.59 -23.49 16.98
CA LEU A 549 13.11 -22.71 15.85
C LEU A 549 13.98 -23.54 14.91
N TRP A 550 14.68 -24.56 15.44
CA TRP A 550 15.63 -25.34 14.64
C TRP A 550 15.13 -26.72 14.21
N ARG A 551 13.94 -27.15 14.65
CA ARG A 551 13.31 -28.40 14.21
C ARG A 551 11.97 -28.22 13.52
N GLU A 552 11.12 -27.34 14.07
CA GLU A 552 9.77 -27.15 13.55
C GLU A 552 9.74 -26.09 12.44
N VAL A 553 10.59 -25.06 12.52
CA VAL A 553 10.56 -23.91 11.62
C VAL A 553 11.63 -23.99 10.53
N GLY A 554 12.85 -24.41 10.87
CA GLY A 554 13.98 -24.52 9.95
C GLY A 554 15.22 -25.10 10.61
N THR A 555 16.41 -24.62 10.29
CA THR A 555 17.68 -25.09 10.85
C THR A 555 18.39 -23.95 11.61
N LYS A 556 19.37 -24.33 12.45
CA LYS A 556 20.25 -23.35 13.11
C LYS A 556 21.02 -22.50 12.09
N GLN A 557 21.40 -23.09 10.98
CA GLN A 557 22.12 -22.37 9.89
C GLN A 557 21.23 -21.31 9.25
N ASP A 558 19.94 -21.60 9.04
CA ASP A 558 18.97 -20.63 8.52
C ASP A 558 18.83 -19.45 9.47
N TYR A 559 18.77 -19.72 10.80
CA TYR A 559 18.70 -18.68 11.83
C TYR A 559 19.97 -17.80 11.84
N GLU A 560 21.15 -18.43 11.91
CA GLU A 560 22.43 -17.72 11.97
C GLU A 560 22.71 -16.92 10.69
N HIS A 561 22.24 -17.40 9.56
CA HIS A 561 22.38 -16.68 8.30
C HIS A 561 21.49 -15.43 8.26
N GLU A 562 20.23 -15.53 8.74
CA GLU A 562 19.26 -14.41 8.71
C GLU A 562 19.50 -13.39 9.82
N PHE A 563 19.81 -13.85 11.03
CA PHE A 563 19.86 -13.02 12.24
C PHE A 563 21.27 -12.91 12.85
N GLY A 564 22.25 -13.57 12.28
CA GLY A 564 23.60 -13.60 12.81
C GLY A 564 23.68 -14.23 14.20
N ALA A 565 24.45 -13.60 15.10
CA ALA A 565 24.61 -14.04 16.49
C ALA A 565 23.53 -13.48 17.45
N LYS A 566 22.36 -13.10 16.94
CA LYS A 566 21.27 -12.53 17.77
C LYS A 566 20.79 -13.57 18.79
N PRO A 567 20.66 -13.25 20.09
CA PRO A 567 20.11 -14.16 21.08
C PRO A 567 18.66 -14.53 20.77
N LEU A 568 18.30 -15.81 20.95
CA LEU A 568 16.96 -16.31 20.66
C LEU A 568 15.85 -15.59 21.44
N GLY A 569 16.11 -15.29 22.72
CA GLY A 569 15.14 -14.56 23.55
C GLY A 569 14.86 -13.14 23.03
N GLU A 570 15.87 -12.46 22.51
CA GLU A 570 15.69 -11.14 21.87
C GLU A 570 14.84 -11.23 20.61
N PHE A 571 15.14 -12.19 19.75
CA PHE A 571 14.39 -12.42 18.52
C PHE A 571 12.91 -12.71 18.81
N VAL A 572 12.64 -13.60 19.77
CA VAL A 572 11.26 -13.93 20.15
C VAL A 572 10.57 -12.73 20.80
N ARG A 573 11.26 -11.98 21.66
CA ARG A 573 10.72 -10.79 22.33
C ARG A 573 10.33 -9.68 21.32
N GLU A 574 11.10 -9.46 20.28
CA GLU A 574 10.77 -8.51 19.21
C GLU A 574 9.48 -8.89 18.46
N ILE A 575 9.20 -10.20 18.36
CA ILE A 575 7.99 -10.68 17.66
C ILE A 575 6.75 -10.57 18.56
N VAL A 576 6.86 -10.96 19.82
CA VAL A 576 5.69 -11.02 20.74
C VAL A 576 5.46 -9.72 21.48
N GLY A 577 6.41 -8.81 21.48
CA GLY A 577 6.36 -7.59 22.26
C GLY A 577 6.46 -7.85 23.76
N LEU A 578 6.15 -6.82 24.55
CA LEU A 578 6.00 -6.90 26.00
C LEU A 578 4.52 -6.68 26.36
N ASP A 579 4.04 -7.41 27.37
CA ASP A 579 2.69 -7.19 27.89
C ASP A 579 2.55 -5.76 28.44
N MET A 580 1.48 -5.07 28.05
CA MET A 580 1.24 -3.66 28.41
C MET A 580 1.17 -3.46 29.93
N ASN A 581 0.49 -4.36 30.66
CA ASN A 581 0.35 -4.25 32.11
C ASN A 581 1.71 -4.45 32.80
N VAL A 582 2.49 -5.39 32.31
CA VAL A 582 3.86 -5.63 32.80
C VAL A 582 4.77 -4.44 32.53
N ALA A 583 4.68 -3.83 31.35
CA ALA A 583 5.42 -2.63 31.04
C ALA A 583 5.00 -1.45 31.94
N LYS A 584 3.71 -1.19 32.06
CA LYS A 584 3.18 -0.14 32.97
C LYS A 584 3.57 -0.36 34.42
N GLU A 585 3.56 -1.61 34.89
CA GLU A 585 4.00 -1.96 36.25
C GLU A 585 5.49 -1.65 36.44
N ALA A 586 6.33 -2.01 35.46
CA ALA A 586 7.77 -1.72 35.52
C ALA A 586 8.08 -0.22 35.58
N PHE A 587 7.27 0.62 34.92
CA PHE A 587 7.39 2.08 34.95
C PHE A 587 6.44 2.77 35.94
N SER A 588 5.75 2.03 36.81
CA SER A 588 4.69 2.56 37.70
C SER A 588 5.17 3.70 38.59
N GLU A 589 6.41 3.64 39.09
CA GLU A 589 7.01 4.71 39.89
C GLU A 589 7.01 6.08 39.15
N TYR A 590 7.15 6.05 37.82
CA TYR A 590 7.20 7.26 37.00
C TYR A 590 5.83 7.66 36.46
N LEU A 591 4.94 6.70 36.20
CA LEU A 591 3.60 6.97 35.67
C LEU A 591 2.63 7.47 36.73
N THR A 592 2.83 7.09 38.00
CA THR A 592 1.98 7.50 39.13
C THR A 592 2.61 8.57 40.03
N ASN A 593 3.81 9.03 39.68
CA ASN A 593 4.55 10.01 40.48
C ASN A 593 3.99 11.41 40.32
N THR A 594 3.41 11.96 41.37
CA THR A 594 2.83 13.31 41.38
C THR A 594 3.85 14.44 41.27
N ASN A 595 5.15 14.14 41.35
CA ASN A 595 6.23 15.12 41.20
C ASN A 595 6.72 15.28 39.75
N LEU A 596 6.26 14.42 38.82
CA LEU A 596 6.54 14.56 37.39
C LEU A 596 5.51 15.46 36.72
N ASP A 597 5.98 16.28 35.77
CA ASP A 597 5.08 17.11 34.96
C ASP A 597 4.43 16.31 33.84
N SER A 598 3.43 16.87 33.19
CA SER A 598 2.67 16.21 32.12
C SER A 598 3.54 15.81 30.92
N ARG A 599 4.61 16.56 30.62
CA ARG A 599 5.53 16.24 29.51
C ARG A 599 6.41 15.06 29.87
N GLN A 600 6.86 14.98 31.11
CA GLN A 600 7.65 13.84 31.62
C GLN A 600 6.82 12.57 31.61
N ILE A 601 5.58 12.61 32.09
CA ILE A 601 4.64 11.49 32.06
C ILE A 601 4.35 11.06 30.62
N TYR A 602 4.11 12.01 29.72
CA TYR A 602 3.92 11.74 28.29
C TYR A 602 5.14 11.00 27.71
N PHE A 603 6.35 11.50 27.98
CA PHE A 603 7.57 10.90 27.48
C PHE A 603 7.77 9.46 27.98
N VAL A 604 7.50 9.20 29.27
CA VAL A 604 7.56 7.84 29.82
C VAL A 604 6.51 6.92 29.17
N ASN A 605 5.30 7.42 28.92
CA ASN A 605 4.28 6.66 28.20
C ASN A 605 4.76 6.28 26.77
N GLN A 606 5.42 7.19 26.05
CA GLN A 606 5.99 6.87 24.73
C GLN A 606 7.06 5.76 24.82
N ILE A 607 7.89 5.75 25.87
CA ILE A 607 8.84 4.68 26.11
C ILE A 607 8.11 3.35 26.35
N VAL A 608 7.07 3.36 27.20
CA VAL A 608 6.24 2.17 27.48
C VAL A 608 5.63 1.62 26.19
N GLU A 609 4.99 2.48 25.39
CA GLU A 609 4.39 2.08 24.11
C GLU A 609 5.43 1.50 23.14
N TYR A 610 6.59 2.15 23.03
CA TYR A 610 7.67 1.65 22.20
C TYR A 610 8.14 0.25 22.62
N ILE A 611 8.36 0.03 23.93
CA ILE A 611 8.81 -1.26 24.46
C ILE A 611 7.74 -2.34 24.34
N VAL A 612 6.48 -2.00 24.53
CA VAL A 612 5.36 -2.93 24.33
C VAL A 612 5.33 -3.43 22.88
N HIS A 613 5.53 -2.52 21.95
CA HIS A 613 5.45 -2.85 20.52
C HIS A 613 6.71 -3.59 20.02
N ASN A 614 7.88 -3.09 20.38
CA ASN A 614 9.16 -3.61 19.91
C ASN A 614 9.81 -4.64 20.83
N GLY A 615 9.20 -4.95 21.98
CA GLY A 615 9.68 -5.89 22.98
C GLY A 615 10.82 -5.37 23.85
N MET A 616 11.63 -4.42 23.35
CA MET A 616 12.78 -3.85 24.05
C MET A 616 13.17 -2.49 23.44
N MET A 617 14.09 -1.77 24.11
CA MET A 617 14.66 -0.52 23.63
C MET A 617 16.18 -0.56 23.82
N LYS A 618 16.93 -1.04 22.83
CA LYS A 618 18.40 -1.12 22.85
C LYS A 618 19.05 0.14 22.37
N ASP A 619 18.54 0.69 21.27
CA ASP A 619 19.04 1.92 20.69
C ASP A 619 18.29 3.11 21.29
N LEU A 620 18.98 3.88 22.12
CA LEU A 620 18.42 5.09 22.71
C LEU A 620 18.44 6.29 21.77
N SER A 621 19.01 6.16 20.56
CA SER A 621 18.96 7.23 19.56
C SER A 621 17.53 7.51 19.07
N VAL A 622 16.66 6.51 19.11
CA VAL A 622 15.22 6.66 18.82
C VAL A 622 14.53 7.74 19.66
N LEU A 623 15.05 8.02 20.85
CA LEU A 623 14.54 9.09 21.73
C LEU A 623 14.82 10.51 21.21
N GLN A 624 15.61 10.63 20.15
CA GLN A 624 15.89 11.91 19.45
C GLN A 624 14.95 12.16 18.27
N GLU A 625 14.01 11.26 18.03
CA GLU A 625 13.04 11.32 16.93
C GLU A 625 11.61 11.46 17.45
N SER A 626 10.68 11.90 16.58
CA SER A 626 9.24 11.87 16.89
C SER A 626 8.78 10.40 17.06
N PRO A 627 7.88 10.10 18.04
CA PRO A 627 7.10 11.03 18.86
C PRO A 627 7.80 11.50 20.15
N PHE A 628 8.99 11.02 20.48
CA PHE A 628 9.67 11.35 21.73
C PHE A 628 10.04 12.84 21.82
N THR A 629 10.36 13.48 20.71
CA THR A 629 10.73 14.90 20.66
C THR A 629 9.56 15.87 20.55
N ASP A 630 8.33 15.37 20.44
CA ASP A 630 7.13 16.20 20.19
C ASP A 630 6.85 17.22 21.34
N GLN A 631 7.30 16.91 22.55
CA GLN A 631 7.16 17.79 23.73
C GLN A 631 8.50 18.42 24.18
N GLY A 632 9.56 18.22 23.45
CA GLY A 632 10.93 18.67 23.74
C GLY A 632 11.93 17.51 23.76
N SER A 633 13.21 17.83 23.78
CA SER A 633 14.27 16.82 23.89
C SER A 633 14.33 16.20 25.29
N VAL A 634 14.91 14.99 25.41
CA VAL A 634 15.11 14.31 26.71
C VAL A 634 15.76 15.23 27.76
N VAL A 635 16.76 16.03 27.36
CA VAL A 635 17.49 16.94 28.26
C VAL A 635 16.63 18.14 28.70
N GLU A 636 15.72 18.60 27.85
CA GLU A 636 14.78 19.68 28.17
C GLU A 636 13.64 19.21 29.06
N ILE A 637 13.21 17.95 28.90
CA ILE A 637 12.11 17.34 29.66
C ILE A 637 12.62 16.87 31.04
N PHE A 638 13.79 16.24 31.11
CA PHE A 638 14.36 15.69 32.33
C PHE A 638 15.56 16.49 32.79
N THR A 639 15.30 17.61 33.44
CA THR A 639 16.34 18.48 34.02
C THR A 639 17.02 17.83 35.26
N ASP A 640 16.30 16.94 35.98
CA ASP A 640 16.89 16.11 37.02
C ASP A 640 17.43 14.81 36.42
N LEU A 641 18.75 14.72 36.35
CA LEU A 641 19.44 13.58 35.79
C LEU A 641 19.16 12.26 36.55
N ASN A 642 18.83 12.33 37.85
CA ASN A 642 18.54 11.13 38.65
C ASN A 642 17.24 10.46 38.18
N VAL A 643 16.24 11.25 37.82
CA VAL A 643 14.96 10.74 37.28
C VAL A 643 15.21 9.99 35.97
N TRP A 644 15.98 10.61 35.07
CA TRP A 644 16.33 9.98 33.80
C TRP A 644 17.15 8.69 33.98
N MET A 645 18.14 8.69 34.87
CA MET A 645 18.94 7.52 35.17
C MET A 645 18.10 6.38 35.76
N GLY A 646 17.06 6.70 36.53
CA GLY A 646 16.11 5.73 37.04
C GLY A 646 15.26 5.11 35.92
N ILE A 647 14.71 5.91 35.01
CA ILE A 647 13.97 5.45 33.83
C ILE A 647 14.86 4.55 32.96
N LYS A 648 16.09 4.99 32.68
CA LYS A 648 17.08 4.22 31.93
C LYS A 648 17.36 2.86 32.56
N LYS A 649 17.47 2.79 33.89
CA LYS A 649 17.68 1.55 34.62
C LYS A 649 16.52 0.55 34.42
N VAL A 650 15.27 1.03 34.36
CA VAL A 650 14.12 0.19 34.03
C VAL A 650 14.24 -0.36 32.62
N ILE A 651 14.56 0.47 31.63
CA ILE A 651 14.81 0.06 30.26
C ILE A 651 15.90 -1.01 30.19
N ASP A 652 17.04 -0.78 30.85
CA ASP A 652 18.17 -1.71 30.88
C ASP A 652 17.78 -3.06 31.51
N THR A 653 16.93 -3.05 32.54
CA THR A 653 16.41 -4.28 33.19
C THR A 653 15.49 -5.04 32.24
N ILE A 654 14.59 -4.37 31.54
CA ILE A 654 13.70 -5.00 30.56
C ILE A 654 14.52 -5.62 29.43
N ASN A 655 15.53 -4.91 28.91
CA ASN A 655 16.41 -5.43 27.87
C ASN A 655 17.20 -6.65 28.34
N ALA A 656 17.73 -6.63 29.57
CA ALA A 656 18.50 -7.74 30.13
C ALA A 656 17.68 -9.03 30.27
N ASN A 657 16.39 -8.92 30.59
CA ASN A 657 15.50 -10.10 30.72
C ASN A 657 15.14 -10.76 29.38
N ALA A 658 15.40 -10.09 28.25
CA ALA A 658 15.24 -10.66 26.92
C ALA A 658 16.50 -11.42 26.44
N VAL A 659 17.64 -11.16 27.04
CA VAL A 659 18.92 -11.83 26.71
C VAL A 659 19.04 -13.07 27.56
N ALA A 660 19.03 -14.26 26.95
CA ALA A 660 19.21 -15.53 27.61
C ALA A 660 20.62 -16.06 27.41
#